data_55e5d3f435124af3d1adf05ec8de1973
#
_entry.id   55e5d3f435124af3d1adf05ec8de1973
#
_cell.length_a   1.000
_cell.length_b   1.000
_cell.length_c   1.000
_cell.angle_alpha   90.00
_cell.angle_beta   90.00
_cell.angle_gamma   90.00
#
_symmetry.space_group_name_H-M   'P 1'
#
loop_
_entity.id
_entity.type
_entity.pdbx_description
1 polymer ?
#
loop_
_entity_poly.entity_id
_entity_poly.type
_entity_poly.pdbx_seq_one_letter_code
_entity_poly.pdbx_strand_id
1 'polypeptide(L)'
;MNFRIILVLILVCFCLFCGLLVFQSGLFESCRTKGGAPCILLQQGTMNPSNLTEASGSPDESPQANDFTSFTADNAPAGSVTLGSVDPKSGFKFRLDLSTKGAGIERATFSGFDDRDHEDPQPLEILTPVQLSAGDILSMANTNFVFVDQKLQLPLDRLHWKSYDVEKGYDGSQTARFEAILKTSAGEPVIKLTKTYRVTLDSYLLDCDLTVENIAESEQKVRFNLVGPVGLGREDFRADMRKAVAGFRDSQGNVTPARLDLKKLSKAKTAEARRLSRPGANFLWAAATNKYFAAILVPLPDEGKDYCDWVADRTGRFYNPDGYPDTGDEAVGVDLKIASAKLAPAAQTDGTRTYKFQLYLGPKDKSLFDKNEMYRNLGFVQTIDFLACCCPAAIIQPLAFGILTLMRWGYGFIHNYGVVIIILVFIIRIVIHPLTKKSQVSMSKMSKLAPMAEQIKKKYANNKAEMNKHLMALYREQGASPVMGMLPMMVQMPIWIALYSAIYASIELRGAPFLPVWITDLSAPDALVRFATITVPLLGWKIDSFNLLPILMGVVFYLQQKLMPKPEAAAANPQVAQQQKMMMIMMPLLFPLILYKAPSGLNLYILASTCAGVIEQYVIRKHIREKEEAEAKGLVAATSKTGGKVKKKKPKPFYRLP
;
A
#
# COMPACT_ATOMS: atom_id res chain seq x y z
N MET A 1 37.84 -13.18 15.74
CA MET A 1 37.60 -11.71 15.74
C MET A 1 36.90 -11.38 17.05
N ASN A 2 37.53 -10.62 17.96
CA ASN A 2 37.00 -10.36 19.29
C ASN A 2 35.65 -9.62 19.23
N PHE A 3 34.70 -10.05 20.09
CA PHE A 3 33.39 -9.40 20.23
C PHE A 3 33.48 -7.88 20.44
N ARG A 4 34.51 -7.44 21.18
CA ARG A 4 34.81 -6.01 21.31
C ARG A 4 35.04 -5.31 19.99
N ILE A 5 35.65 -5.96 18.99
CA ILE A 5 35.86 -5.42 17.66
C ILE A 5 34.53 -5.36 16.89
N ILE A 6 33.66 -6.34 17.07
CA ILE A 6 32.33 -6.38 16.42
C ILE A 6 31.39 -5.35 17.06
N LEU A 7 31.41 -5.27 18.40
CA LEU A 7 30.65 -4.27 19.13
C LEU A 7 31.19 -2.85 18.84
N VAL A 8 32.51 -2.71 18.72
CA VAL A 8 33.17 -1.46 18.31
C VAL A 8 32.83 -1.15 16.84
N LEU A 9 32.81 -2.10 15.92
CA LEU A 9 32.38 -1.88 14.55
C LEU A 9 30.90 -1.53 14.44
N ILE A 10 30.04 -2.18 15.22
CA ILE A 10 28.61 -1.81 15.29
C ILE A 10 28.44 -0.47 16.01
N LEU A 11 29.20 -0.20 17.08
CA LEU A 11 29.24 1.09 17.77
C LEU A 11 29.93 2.16 16.90
N VAL A 12 30.97 1.85 16.15
CA VAL A 12 31.63 2.76 15.21
C VAL A 12 30.72 3.02 13.99
N CYS A 13 30.00 2.03 13.46
CA CYS A 13 28.93 2.29 12.49
C CYS A 13 27.82 3.15 13.09
N PHE A 14 27.47 2.91 14.36
CA PHE A 14 26.47 3.71 15.08
C PHE A 14 27.02 5.06 15.53
N CYS A 15 28.30 5.16 15.92
CA CYS A 15 28.96 6.43 16.27
C CYS A 15 29.45 7.22 15.06
N LEU A 16 29.81 6.59 13.94
CA LEU A 16 29.94 7.26 12.64
C LEU A 16 28.57 7.77 12.17
N PHE A 17 27.53 7.02 12.43
CA PHE A 17 26.15 7.41 12.25
C PHE A 17 25.74 8.58 13.17
N CYS A 18 26.15 8.59 14.43
CA CYS A 18 25.94 9.70 15.36
C CYS A 18 26.99 10.82 15.21
N GLY A 19 28.23 10.52 14.86
CA GLY A 19 29.31 11.47 14.68
C GLY A 19 29.22 12.30 13.41
N LEU A 20 28.64 11.74 12.35
CA LEU A 20 28.18 12.50 11.16
C LEU A 20 27.11 13.53 11.52
N LEU A 21 26.29 13.24 12.55
CA LEU A 21 25.27 14.16 13.06
C LEU A 21 25.89 15.39 13.77
N VAL A 22 27.00 15.22 14.45
CA VAL A 22 27.70 16.32 15.18
C VAL A 22 28.58 17.13 14.23
N PHE A 23 29.12 16.51 13.16
CA PHE A 23 29.99 17.18 12.21
C PHE A 23 29.23 18.02 11.18
N GLN A 24 27.98 17.64 10.84
CA GLN A 24 27.14 18.42 9.90
C GLN A 24 26.46 19.63 10.53
N SER A 25 26.23 19.64 11.85
CA SER A 25 25.69 20.83 12.53
C SER A 25 26.66 22.03 12.54
N GLY A 26 27.94 21.80 12.24
CA GLY A 26 28.96 22.85 12.19
C GLY A 26 29.33 23.36 10.78
N LEU A 27 28.92 22.65 9.72
CA LEU A 27 29.34 23.00 8.34
C LEU A 27 28.24 23.68 7.49
N PHE A 28 26.98 23.66 7.94
CA PHE A 28 25.87 24.20 7.15
C PHE A 28 25.54 25.67 7.39
N GLU A 29 26.17 26.32 8.37
CA GLU A 29 26.02 27.78 8.56
C GLU A 29 26.88 28.63 7.62
N SER A 30 27.81 28.03 6.86
CA SER A 30 28.77 28.76 6.03
C SER A 30 28.44 28.84 4.53
N CYS A 31 27.38 28.23 4.03
CA CYS A 31 27.06 28.19 2.59
C CYS A 31 25.80 28.96 2.16
N ARG A 32 25.23 29.82 3.01
CA ARG A 32 23.97 30.55 2.68
C ARG A 32 24.22 32.00 2.18
N THR A 33 25.33 32.26 1.56
CA THR A 33 25.51 33.53 0.84
C THR A 33 26.39 33.32 -0.39
N LYS A 34 25.80 33.20 -1.56
CA LYS A 34 26.14 33.87 -2.81
C LYS A 34 25.45 33.18 -4.00
N GLY A 35 24.65 33.96 -4.68
CA GLY A 35 23.88 33.55 -5.83
C GLY A 35 24.69 33.44 -7.14
N GLY A 36 24.00 32.95 -8.15
CA GLY A 36 24.41 33.03 -9.54
C GLY A 36 24.07 31.80 -10.36
N ALA A 37 22.97 31.85 -11.10
CA ALA A 37 22.65 30.93 -12.19
C ALA A 37 23.67 31.00 -13.33
N PRO A 38 23.76 29.99 -14.23
CA PRO A 38 23.16 30.22 -15.53
C PRO A 38 22.40 29.05 -16.14
N CYS A 39 21.32 29.39 -16.82
CA CYS A 39 20.57 28.58 -17.78
C CYS A 39 21.43 28.09 -18.93
N ILE A 40 21.30 26.83 -19.30
CA ILE A 40 21.69 26.36 -20.64
C ILE A 40 20.45 25.72 -21.29
N LEU A 41 19.97 26.42 -22.31
CA LEU A 41 19.04 25.93 -23.31
C LEU A 41 19.69 24.78 -24.09
N LEU A 42 18.98 23.66 -24.22
CA LEU A 42 19.25 22.67 -25.26
C LEU A 42 18.04 22.44 -26.13
N GLN A 43 18.31 22.58 -27.42
CA GLN A 43 17.44 22.56 -28.58
C GLN A 43 16.56 21.31 -28.70
N GLN A 44 15.35 21.56 -29.11
CA GLN A 44 14.39 20.60 -29.65
C GLN A 44 14.88 20.06 -30.99
N GLY A 45 15.05 18.74 -31.05
CA GLY A 45 15.18 18.01 -32.32
C GLY A 45 13.80 17.48 -32.73
N THR A 46 13.27 18.02 -33.81
CA THR A 46 12.06 17.57 -34.48
C THR A 46 12.28 16.19 -35.11
N MET A 47 11.54 15.19 -34.70
CA MET A 47 11.38 13.92 -35.45
C MET A 47 9.97 13.83 -36.05
N ASN A 48 9.93 13.56 -37.35
CA ASN A 48 8.77 13.41 -38.17
C ASN A 48 7.91 12.21 -37.77
N PRO A 49 6.58 12.31 -37.66
CA PRO A 49 5.71 11.18 -37.39
C PRO A 49 5.19 10.59 -38.71
N SER A 50 5.77 9.49 -39.12
CA SER A 50 5.12 8.61 -40.09
C SER A 50 5.36 7.17 -39.72
N ASN A 51 4.25 6.43 -39.53
CA ASN A 51 4.09 5.01 -39.23
C ASN A 51 4.00 4.63 -37.75
N LEU A 52 2.85 4.91 -37.16
CA LEU A 52 2.32 4.16 -36.04
C LEU A 52 0.98 3.55 -36.47
N THR A 53 1.03 2.24 -36.66
CA THR A 53 -0.14 1.38 -36.82
C THR A 53 -0.99 1.52 -35.54
N GLU A 54 -2.23 1.90 -35.69
CA GLU A 54 -3.25 1.93 -34.65
C GLU A 54 -3.29 0.57 -33.93
N ALA A 55 -2.84 0.54 -32.68
CA ALA A 55 -3.23 -0.51 -31.75
C ALA A 55 -4.69 -0.24 -31.40
N SER A 56 -5.61 -0.82 -32.16
CA SER A 56 -7.04 -0.82 -31.94
C SER A 56 -7.34 -1.31 -30.52
N GLY A 57 -7.56 -0.38 -29.60
CA GLY A 57 -8.34 -0.65 -28.40
C GLY A 57 -9.69 -1.16 -28.87
N SER A 58 -10.05 -2.37 -28.47
CA SER A 58 -11.33 -3.00 -28.72
C SER A 58 -12.43 -1.99 -28.43
N PRO A 59 -13.37 -1.76 -29.32
CA PRO A 59 -14.49 -0.87 -29.05
C PRO A 59 -15.30 -1.51 -27.93
N ASP A 60 -15.25 -0.91 -26.74
CA ASP A 60 -16.38 -0.97 -25.83
C ASP A 60 -17.57 -0.56 -26.72
N GLU A 61 -18.64 -1.33 -26.75
CA GLU A 61 -19.87 -0.98 -27.42
C GLU A 61 -20.35 0.40 -26.92
N SER A 62 -19.71 1.43 -27.40
CA SER A 62 -20.38 2.74 -27.55
C SER A 62 -21.56 2.46 -28.45
N PRO A 63 -22.81 2.63 -28.02
CA PRO A 63 -23.90 2.66 -28.96
C PRO A 63 -23.45 3.62 -30.01
N GLN A 64 -23.41 3.17 -31.27
CA GLN A 64 -23.10 4.00 -32.40
C GLN A 64 -23.84 5.32 -32.23
N ALA A 65 -23.16 6.42 -32.50
CA ALA A 65 -23.71 7.78 -32.50
C ALA A 65 -24.78 7.86 -33.58
N ASN A 66 -25.92 7.23 -33.34
CA ASN A 66 -27.09 7.29 -34.18
C ASN A 66 -28.11 8.19 -33.51
N ASP A 67 -28.30 9.33 -34.11
CA ASP A 67 -29.42 10.26 -33.94
C ASP A 67 -29.71 10.81 -32.56
N PHE A 68 -28.88 11.74 -32.13
CA PHE A 68 -29.22 12.73 -31.10
C PHE A 68 -30.23 13.79 -31.59
N THR A 69 -31.15 13.43 -32.47
CA THR A 69 -32.00 14.42 -33.16
C THR A 69 -33.21 14.86 -32.35
N SER A 70 -33.53 14.26 -31.21
CA SER A 70 -34.76 14.57 -30.48
C SER A 70 -34.61 15.12 -29.06
N PHE A 71 -33.40 15.19 -28.49
CA PHE A 71 -33.16 15.86 -27.20
C PHE A 71 -31.89 16.72 -27.24
N THR A 72 -31.96 17.89 -26.61
CA THR A 72 -30.86 18.84 -26.44
C THR A 72 -30.73 19.23 -24.97
N ALA A 73 -29.72 20.00 -24.63
CA ALA A 73 -29.59 20.58 -23.30
C ALA A 73 -29.00 21.99 -23.39
N ASP A 74 -29.41 22.86 -22.48
CA ASP A 74 -28.84 24.19 -22.39
C ASP A 74 -27.39 24.08 -21.91
N ASN A 75 -26.45 24.63 -22.69
CA ASN A 75 -25.05 24.68 -22.33
C ASN A 75 -24.74 26.02 -21.66
N ALA A 76 -24.42 25.99 -20.37
CA ALA A 76 -24.03 27.19 -19.65
C ALA A 76 -22.59 27.62 -19.97
N PRO A 77 -22.15 28.81 -19.58
CA PRO A 77 -20.76 29.21 -19.69
C PRO A 77 -19.83 28.28 -18.88
N ALA A 78 -18.62 28.04 -19.42
CA ALA A 78 -17.59 27.36 -18.69
C ALA A 78 -17.22 28.16 -17.42
N GLY A 79 -17.10 27.47 -16.29
CA GLY A 79 -16.76 28.08 -15.02
C GLY A 79 -16.37 27.05 -13.96
N SER A 80 -15.88 27.52 -12.85
CA SER A 80 -15.53 26.69 -11.69
C SER A 80 -16.13 27.29 -10.41
N VAL A 81 -16.42 26.42 -9.45
CA VAL A 81 -16.91 26.79 -8.10
C VAL A 81 -15.99 26.13 -7.09
N THR A 82 -15.50 26.89 -6.12
CA THR A 82 -14.59 26.39 -5.08
C THR A 82 -15.32 26.25 -3.75
N LEU A 83 -15.16 25.09 -3.09
CA LEU A 83 -15.60 24.78 -1.75
C LEU A 83 -14.42 24.42 -0.85
N GLY A 84 -14.51 24.73 0.44
CA GLY A 84 -13.46 24.43 1.42
C GLY A 84 -12.25 25.35 1.30
N SER A 85 -11.10 24.91 1.83
CA SER A 85 -9.87 25.69 1.86
C SER A 85 -8.65 24.79 2.00
N VAL A 86 -7.50 25.24 1.50
CA VAL A 86 -6.18 24.61 1.75
C VAL A 86 -5.51 25.13 3.02
N ASP A 87 -6.01 26.22 3.63
CA ASP A 87 -5.47 26.70 4.91
C ASP A 87 -5.86 25.73 6.04
N PRO A 88 -4.89 25.09 6.72
CA PRO A 88 -5.17 24.19 7.84
C PRO A 88 -5.96 24.83 8.99
N LYS A 89 -5.88 26.16 9.14
CA LYS A 89 -6.59 26.91 10.18
C LYS A 89 -8.07 27.12 9.86
N SER A 90 -8.48 26.91 8.61
CA SER A 90 -9.88 27.09 8.19
C SER A 90 -10.84 26.05 8.77
N GLY A 91 -10.32 24.91 9.27
CA GLY A 91 -11.09 23.77 9.73
C GLY A 91 -11.51 22.82 8.61
N PHE A 92 -11.39 23.17 7.32
CA PHE A 92 -11.66 22.26 6.22
C PHE A 92 -10.49 21.29 6.00
N LYS A 93 -10.79 20.03 5.68
CA LYS A 93 -9.76 19.01 5.39
C LYS A 93 -9.23 19.08 3.96
N PHE A 94 -9.98 19.73 3.06
CA PHE A 94 -9.61 19.89 1.65
C PHE A 94 -10.31 21.10 1.02
N ARG A 95 -9.76 21.56 -0.10
CA ARG A 95 -10.40 22.43 -1.07
C ARG A 95 -10.87 21.59 -2.24
N LEU A 96 -12.07 21.85 -2.72
CA LEU A 96 -12.66 21.29 -3.93
C LEU A 96 -12.83 22.37 -4.97
N ASP A 97 -12.28 22.16 -6.14
CA ASP A 97 -12.57 22.95 -7.34
C ASP A 97 -13.53 22.12 -8.20
N LEU A 98 -14.77 22.61 -8.33
CA LEU A 98 -15.86 21.98 -9.07
C LEU A 98 -16.00 22.63 -10.42
N SER A 99 -16.03 21.84 -11.48
CA SER A 99 -16.23 22.32 -12.84
C SER A 99 -17.71 22.34 -13.21
N THR A 100 -18.15 23.36 -13.95
CA THR A 100 -19.47 23.34 -14.58
C THR A 100 -19.59 22.20 -15.60
N LYS A 101 -18.48 21.68 -16.15
CA LYS A 101 -18.47 20.56 -17.10
C LYS A 101 -18.88 19.26 -16.41
N GLY A 102 -20.05 18.73 -16.76
CA GLY A 102 -20.65 17.54 -16.15
C GLY A 102 -20.96 17.70 -14.65
N ALA A 103 -20.89 18.92 -14.10
CA ALA A 103 -20.93 19.21 -12.67
C ALA A 103 -20.01 18.26 -11.88
N GLY A 104 -18.78 18.09 -12.36
CA GLY A 104 -17.78 17.16 -11.80
C GLY A 104 -16.78 17.84 -10.90
N ILE A 105 -16.03 17.05 -10.12
CA ILE A 105 -14.88 17.51 -9.34
C ILE A 105 -13.69 17.58 -10.27
N GLU A 106 -13.20 18.78 -10.51
CA GLU A 106 -12.00 19.02 -11.31
C GLU A 106 -10.76 18.71 -10.49
N ARG A 107 -10.72 19.23 -9.23
CA ARG A 107 -9.56 19.04 -8.36
C ARG A 107 -9.99 18.98 -6.90
N ALA A 108 -9.31 18.14 -6.14
CA ALA A 108 -9.41 18.12 -4.69
C ALA A 108 -8.00 18.20 -4.09
N THR A 109 -7.75 19.21 -3.23
CA THR A 109 -6.45 19.49 -2.63
C THR A 109 -6.56 19.47 -1.12
N PHE A 110 -5.72 18.69 -0.44
CA PHE A 110 -5.72 18.61 1.02
C PHE A 110 -5.19 19.88 1.69
N SER A 111 -5.72 20.18 2.90
CA SER A 111 -5.21 21.24 3.77
C SER A 111 -4.13 20.75 4.74
N GLY A 112 -4.02 19.45 4.99
CA GLY A 112 -3.12 18.88 6.01
C GLY A 112 -2.12 17.86 5.48
N PHE A 113 -1.96 17.76 4.18
CA PHE A 113 -0.97 16.90 3.54
C PHE A 113 -0.31 17.65 2.39
N ASP A 114 1.02 17.60 2.36
CA ASP A 114 1.81 18.16 1.28
C ASP A 114 2.19 17.06 0.29
N ASP A 115 2.60 17.47 -0.90
CA ASP A 115 3.21 16.57 -1.88
C ASP A 115 4.56 16.03 -1.37
N ARG A 116 5.35 15.41 -2.25
CA ARG A 116 6.64 14.85 -1.87
C ARG A 116 7.82 15.70 -2.29
N ASP A 117 7.57 16.93 -2.69
CA ASP A 117 8.65 17.89 -2.90
C ASP A 117 9.15 18.38 -1.54
N HIS A 118 10.41 18.09 -1.24
CA HIS A 118 11.04 18.51 0.02
C HIS A 118 11.65 19.90 -0.05
N GLU A 119 11.84 20.45 -1.26
CA GLU A 119 12.44 21.78 -1.47
C GLU A 119 11.37 22.87 -1.45
N ASP A 120 10.22 22.60 -2.07
CA ASP A 120 9.06 23.52 -2.12
C ASP A 120 7.75 22.72 -1.97
N PRO A 121 7.40 22.27 -0.73
CA PRO A 121 6.23 21.43 -0.52
C PRO A 121 4.95 22.20 -0.84
N GLN A 122 4.14 21.62 -1.75
CA GLN A 122 2.83 22.16 -2.12
C GLN A 122 1.71 21.29 -1.51
N PRO A 123 0.52 21.88 -1.22
CA PRO A 123 -0.62 21.09 -0.76
C PRO A 123 -0.95 19.95 -1.73
N LEU A 124 -1.11 18.73 -1.20
CA LEU A 124 -1.30 17.52 -2.00
C LEU A 124 -2.64 17.53 -2.74
N GLU A 125 -2.57 17.45 -4.06
CA GLU A 125 -3.75 17.19 -4.90
C GLU A 125 -4.10 15.70 -4.86
N ILE A 126 -5.25 15.36 -4.26
CA ILE A 126 -5.72 13.98 -4.12
C ILE A 126 -6.51 13.51 -5.34
N LEU A 127 -7.27 14.38 -5.97
CA LEU A 127 -7.97 14.13 -7.21
C LEU A 127 -7.54 15.17 -8.24
N THR A 128 -7.19 14.71 -9.43
CA THR A 128 -6.86 15.53 -10.58
C THR A 128 -7.63 15.06 -11.81
N PRO A 129 -7.90 15.93 -12.79
CA PRO A 129 -8.52 15.50 -14.05
C PRO A 129 -7.61 14.49 -14.77
N VAL A 130 -8.22 13.47 -15.36
CA VAL A 130 -7.49 12.60 -16.30
C VAL A 130 -7.62 13.19 -17.70
N GLN A 131 -6.52 13.76 -18.20
CA GLN A 131 -6.47 14.42 -19.49
C GLN A 131 -6.38 13.37 -20.61
N LEU A 132 -7.39 13.28 -21.43
CA LEU A 132 -7.41 12.43 -22.62
C LEU A 132 -7.55 13.29 -23.89
N SER A 133 -7.11 12.79 -25.04
CA SER A 133 -7.28 13.46 -26.32
C SER A 133 -8.75 13.78 -26.65
N ALA A 134 -9.68 12.98 -26.13
CA ALA A 134 -11.13 13.17 -26.29
C ALA A 134 -11.76 14.16 -25.29
N GLY A 135 -10.98 14.65 -24.32
CA GLY A 135 -11.41 15.55 -23.25
C GLY A 135 -11.13 14.98 -21.86
N ASP A 136 -11.17 15.84 -20.86
CA ASP A 136 -10.85 15.50 -19.47
C ASP A 136 -11.95 14.67 -18.83
N ILE A 137 -11.55 13.65 -18.07
CA ILE A 137 -12.43 12.86 -17.21
C ILE A 137 -12.36 13.44 -15.81
N LEU A 138 -13.52 13.84 -15.27
CA LEU A 138 -13.66 14.43 -13.97
C LEU A 138 -14.35 13.46 -13.00
N SER A 139 -13.88 13.42 -11.77
CA SER A 139 -14.55 12.65 -10.70
C SER A 139 -15.96 13.18 -10.46
N MET A 140 -16.91 12.30 -10.19
CA MET A 140 -18.32 12.61 -9.95
C MET A 140 -19.06 13.23 -11.14
N ALA A 141 -18.48 13.30 -12.34
CA ALA A 141 -19.18 13.76 -13.53
C ALA A 141 -20.28 12.77 -13.95
N ASN A 142 -21.45 13.31 -14.30
CA ASN A 142 -22.48 12.48 -14.89
C ASN A 142 -22.19 12.30 -16.37
N THR A 143 -22.15 11.05 -16.81
CA THR A 143 -21.96 10.71 -18.21
C THR A 143 -23.27 10.36 -18.86
N ASN A 144 -23.36 9.39 -19.64
CA ASN A 144 -24.47 8.92 -20.45
C ASN A 144 -25.85 8.96 -19.78
N PHE A 145 -26.59 10.03 -19.96
CA PHE A 145 -28.00 10.10 -19.56
C PHE A 145 -28.86 9.50 -20.68
N VAL A 146 -29.67 8.50 -20.34
CA VAL A 146 -30.41 7.71 -21.31
C VAL A 146 -31.89 7.79 -21.01
N PHE A 147 -32.66 8.22 -21.99
CA PHE A 147 -34.11 8.04 -22.08
C PHE A 147 -34.38 6.63 -22.61
N VAL A 148 -34.82 5.72 -21.72
CA VAL A 148 -34.83 4.27 -22.00
C VAL A 148 -35.81 3.93 -23.11
N ASP A 149 -37.04 4.50 -23.05
CA ASP A 149 -38.11 4.16 -23.98
C ASP A 149 -37.85 4.75 -25.37
N GLN A 150 -37.24 5.93 -25.45
CA GLN A 150 -36.85 6.60 -26.69
C GLN A 150 -35.51 6.09 -27.25
N LYS A 151 -34.75 5.31 -26.46
CA LYS A 151 -33.40 4.82 -26.80
C LYS A 151 -32.40 5.94 -27.14
N LEU A 152 -32.56 7.09 -26.49
CA LEU A 152 -31.74 8.28 -26.73
C LEU A 152 -30.72 8.42 -25.56
N GLN A 153 -29.53 8.88 -25.91
CA GLN A 153 -28.44 9.08 -24.95
C GLN A 153 -27.83 10.47 -25.10
N LEU A 154 -27.61 11.15 -23.97
CA LEU A 154 -26.98 12.46 -23.90
C LEU A 154 -25.66 12.38 -23.10
N PRO A 155 -24.55 12.88 -23.66
CA PRO A 155 -23.26 12.92 -23.00
C PRO A 155 -23.18 14.12 -22.02
N LEU A 156 -23.66 13.97 -20.80
CA LEU A 156 -23.71 15.06 -19.82
C LEU A 156 -22.33 15.52 -19.31
N ASP A 157 -21.32 14.72 -19.46
CA ASP A 157 -19.91 15.02 -19.11
C ASP A 157 -19.29 16.08 -20.05
N ARG A 158 -19.91 16.36 -21.17
CA ARG A 158 -19.49 17.42 -22.12
C ARG A 158 -20.29 18.71 -21.97
N LEU A 159 -21.38 18.68 -21.23
CA LEU A 159 -22.28 19.78 -20.99
C LEU A 159 -21.81 20.66 -19.84
N HIS A 160 -21.81 21.98 -20.00
CA HIS A 160 -21.64 22.91 -18.90
C HIS A 160 -22.97 23.17 -18.20
N TRP A 161 -23.08 22.81 -16.93
CA TRP A 161 -24.24 23.01 -16.10
C TRP A 161 -24.22 24.43 -15.54
N LYS A 162 -25.37 25.03 -15.35
CA LYS A 162 -25.51 26.32 -14.71
C LYS A 162 -25.11 26.19 -13.23
N SER A 163 -24.14 26.97 -12.79
CA SER A 163 -23.72 27.06 -11.39
C SER A 163 -24.39 28.23 -10.68
N TYR A 164 -24.55 28.10 -9.37
CA TYR A 164 -25.04 29.12 -8.47
C TYR A 164 -23.97 29.51 -7.47
N ASP A 165 -24.17 30.65 -6.80
CA ASP A 165 -23.28 31.13 -5.76
C ASP A 165 -23.20 30.13 -4.59
N VAL A 166 -22.04 30.09 -3.94
CA VAL A 166 -21.80 29.19 -2.80
C VAL A 166 -22.61 29.64 -1.59
N GLU A 167 -23.47 28.78 -1.11
CA GLU A 167 -24.24 29.00 0.12
C GLU A 167 -23.41 28.59 1.34
N LYS A 168 -23.36 29.43 2.35
CA LYS A 168 -22.68 29.17 3.64
C LYS A 168 -23.71 28.88 4.72
N GLY A 169 -23.63 27.70 5.32
CA GLY A 169 -24.47 27.31 6.45
C GLY A 169 -23.98 27.93 7.75
N TYR A 170 -24.87 28.02 8.74
CA TYR A 170 -24.56 28.49 10.11
C TYR A 170 -23.53 27.60 10.82
N ASP A 171 -23.42 26.33 10.44
CA ASP A 171 -22.46 25.35 10.93
C ASP A 171 -21.08 25.49 10.25
N GLY A 172 -20.87 26.50 9.42
CA GLY A 172 -19.66 26.70 8.63
C GLY A 172 -19.59 25.84 7.40
N SER A 173 -20.59 25.00 7.10
CA SER A 173 -20.65 24.23 5.87
C SER A 173 -20.75 25.12 4.64
N GLN A 174 -20.29 24.61 3.51
CA GLN A 174 -20.41 25.29 2.21
C GLN A 174 -21.10 24.35 1.22
N THR A 175 -22.05 24.89 0.45
CA THR A 175 -22.83 24.15 -0.54
C THR A 175 -22.73 24.81 -1.91
N ALA A 176 -22.40 24.03 -2.93
CA ALA A 176 -22.45 24.41 -4.34
C ALA A 176 -23.61 23.70 -5.03
N ARG A 177 -24.30 24.41 -5.92
CA ARG A 177 -25.44 23.89 -6.67
C ARG A 177 -25.24 24.08 -8.16
N PHE A 178 -25.56 23.02 -8.92
CA PHE A 178 -25.51 23.00 -10.36
C PHE A 178 -26.86 22.52 -10.91
N GLU A 179 -27.31 23.12 -12.05
CA GLU A 179 -28.53 22.72 -12.73
C GLU A 179 -28.28 22.50 -14.22
N ALA A 180 -28.98 21.51 -14.79
CA ALA A 180 -29.07 21.30 -16.23
C ALA A 180 -30.53 20.97 -16.59
N ILE A 181 -31.00 21.52 -17.71
CA ILE A 181 -32.33 21.26 -18.24
C ILE A 181 -32.19 20.55 -19.59
N LEU A 182 -32.77 19.36 -19.65
CA LEU A 182 -32.83 18.57 -20.87
C LEU A 182 -34.13 18.89 -21.62
N LYS A 183 -34.04 19.16 -22.90
CA LYS A 183 -35.13 19.65 -23.75
C LYS A 183 -35.33 18.74 -24.97
N THR A 184 -36.54 18.68 -25.49
CA THR A 184 -36.79 18.06 -26.80
C THR A 184 -36.13 18.90 -27.92
N SER A 185 -36.08 18.36 -29.14
CA SER A 185 -35.66 19.12 -30.33
C SER A 185 -36.52 20.36 -30.65
N ALA A 186 -37.75 20.39 -30.14
CA ALA A 186 -38.65 21.54 -30.23
C ALA A 186 -38.37 22.61 -29.15
N GLY A 187 -37.43 22.37 -28.24
CA GLY A 187 -37.07 23.27 -27.16
C GLY A 187 -37.92 23.12 -25.88
N GLU A 188 -38.85 22.16 -25.83
CA GLU A 188 -39.68 21.89 -24.68
C GLU A 188 -38.84 21.22 -23.55
N PRO A 189 -38.86 21.75 -22.31
CA PRO A 189 -38.13 21.17 -21.20
C PRO A 189 -38.79 19.86 -20.73
N VAL A 190 -37.98 18.82 -20.50
CA VAL A 190 -38.44 17.48 -20.15
C VAL A 190 -37.89 17.01 -18.79
N ILE A 191 -36.59 17.14 -18.56
CA ILE A 191 -35.96 16.74 -17.32
C ILE A 191 -35.13 17.88 -16.78
N LYS A 192 -35.27 18.14 -15.48
CA LYS A 192 -34.39 19.03 -14.72
C LYS A 192 -33.48 18.19 -13.86
N LEU A 193 -32.20 18.43 -13.96
CA LEU A 193 -31.16 17.85 -13.14
C LEU A 193 -30.64 18.90 -12.14
N THR A 194 -30.64 18.59 -10.87
CA THR A 194 -30.03 19.46 -9.85
C THR A 194 -29.00 18.65 -9.09
N LYS A 195 -27.77 19.12 -9.07
CA LYS A 195 -26.67 18.49 -8.36
C LYS A 195 -26.09 19.42 -7.32
N THR A 196 -26.01 18.94 -6.08
CA THR A 196 -25.50 19.71 -4.95
C THR A 196 -24.30 19.03 -4.34
N TYR A 197 -23.30 19.81 -3.94
CA TYR A 197 -22.12 19.36 -3.18
C TYR A 197 -22.07 20.13 -1.87
N ARG A 198 -21.90 19.43 -0.76
CA ARG A 198 -21.77 20.05 0.55
C ARG A 198 -20.52 19.55 1.28
N VAL A 199 -19.69 20.48 1.75
CA VAL A 199 -18.53 20.23 2.60
C VAL A 199 -18.76 20.77 4.00
N THR A 200 -18.28 20.03 5.01
CA THR A 200 -18.40 20.40 6.43
C THR A 200 -17.01 20.52 7.07
N LEU A 201 -16.93 21.28 8.16
CA LEU A 201 -15.69 21.44 8.92
C LEU A 201 -15.26 20.10 9.53
N ASP A 202 -13.96 19.90 9.72
CA ASP A 202 -13.33 18.74 10.33
C ASP A 202 -13.72 17.38 9.75
N SER A 203 -14.27 17.34 8.53
CA SER A 203 -14.75 16.14 7.86
C SER A 203 -13.96 15.84 6.60
N TYR A 204 -13.64 14.55 6.41
CA TYR A 204 -13.15 13.99 5.14
C TYR A 204 -14.30 13.55 4.21
N LEU A 205 -15.56 13.80 4.59
CA LEU A 205 -16.73 13.48 3.79
C LEU A 205 -17.21 14.70 3.01
N LEU A 206 -17.62 14.45 1.79
CA LEU A 206 -18.33 15.34 0.90
C LEU A 206 -19.69 14.71 0.61
N ASP A 207 -20.79 15.41 0.90
CA ASP A 207 -22.11 14.98 0.47
C ASP A 207 -22.37 15.45 -0.96
N CYS A 208 -22.95 14.57 -1.79
CA CYS A 208 -23.31 14.86 -3.17
C CYS A 208 -24.71 14.31 -3.46
N ASP A 209 -25.67 15.16 -3.70
CA ASP A 209 -27.03 14.78 -4.05
C ASP A 209 -27.29 15.11 -5.53
N LEU A 210 -27.86 14.16 -6.27
CA LEU A 210 -28.36 14.36 -7.63
C LEU A 210 -29.86 14.15 -7.65
N THR A 211 -30.61 15.22 -7.90
CA THR A 211 -32.06 15.21 -8.06
C THR A 211 -32.38 15.21 -9.56
N VAL A 212 -33.19 14.25 -9.97
CA VAL A 212 -33.73 14.11 -11.31
C VAL A 212 -35.24 14.35 -11.24
N GLU A 213 -35.72 15.43 -11.84
CA GLU A 213 -37.10 15.88 -11.84
C GLU A 213 -37.69 15.81 -13.24
N ASN A 214 -38.77 15.10 -13.40
CA ASN A 214 -39.56 15.12 -14.64
C ASN A 214 -40.47 16.35 -14.68
N ILE A 215 -40.22 17.24 -15.59
CA ILE A 215 -40.99 18.49 -15.77
C ILE A 215 -41.89 18.43 -17.01
N ALA A 216 -41.97 17.27 -17.67
CA ALA A 216 -42.89 17.02 -18.78
C ALA A 216 -44.24 16.44 -18.32
N GLU A 217 -45.27 16.57 -19.14
CA GLU A 217 -46.59 16.02 -18.88
C GLU A 217 -46.69 14.49 -19.04
N SER A 218 -45.63 13.83 -19.57
CA SER A 218 -45.57 12.40 -19.80
C SER A 218 -44.59 11.71 -18.86
N GLU A 219 -44.88 10.44 -18.51
CA GLU A 219 -43.96 9.56 -17.78
C GLU A 219 -42.63 9.45 -18.54
N GLN A 220 -41.50 9.53 -17.80
CA GLN A 220 -40.16 9.35 -18.36
C GLN A 220 -39.45 8.18 -17.66
N LYS A 221 -38.83 7.30 -18.44
CA LYS A 221 -37.98 6.24 -17.93
C LYS A 221 -36.53 6.58 -18.25
N VAL A 222 -35.76 6.84 -17.20
CA VAL A 222 -34.40 7.34 -17.35
C VAL A 222 -33.38 6.48 -16.60
N ARG A 223 -32.13 6.50 -17.07
CA ARG A 223 -30.94 5.95 -16.38
C ARG A 223 -29.75 6.80 -16.73
N PHE A 224 -28.69 6.72 -15.92
CA PHE A 224 -27.44 7.42 -16.19
C PHE A 224 -26.26 6.66 -15.64
N ASN A 225 -25.07 7.07 -16.06
CA ASN A 225 -23.81 6.62 -15.49
C ASN A 225 -23.15 7.78 -14.71
N LEU A 226 -22.47 7.42 -13.65
CA LEU A 226 -21.68 8.34 -12.81
C LEU A 226 -20.22 7.90 -12.87
N VAL A 227 -19.32 8.80 -13.26
CA VAL A 227 -17.90 8.60 -13.03
C VAL A 227 -17.67 8.70 -11.54
N GLY A 228 -17.20 7.63 -10.93
CA GLY A 228 -16.80 7.65 -9.53
C GLY A 228 -15.46 8.35 -9.35
N PRO A 229 -14.75 8.08 -8.23
CA PRO A 229 -13.43 8.65 -8.00
C PRO A 229 -12.43 8.23 -9.08
N VAL A 230 -11.69 9.21 -9.63
CA VAL A 230 -10.64 9.01 -10.63
C VAL A 230 -9.53 10.04 -10.43
N GLY A 231 -8.33 9.78 -10.95
CA GLY A 231 -7.24 10.75 -10.93
C GLY A 231 -6.44 10.80 -9.62
N LEU A 232 -6.48 9.73 -8.80
CA LEU A 232 -5.57 9.62 -7.66
C LEU A 232 -4.13 9.49 -8.13
N GLY A 233 -3.25 10.36 -7.63
CA GLY A 233 -1.82 10.36 -7.91
C GLY A 233 -1.10 9.12 -7.40
N ARG A 234 0.06 8.83 -7.98
CA ARG A 234 0.94 7.75 -7.55
C ARG A 234 1.73 8.18 -6.30
N GLU A 235 1.64 7.39 -5.24
CA GLU A 235 2.30 7.63 -3.95
C GLU A 235 3.42 6.62 -3.64
N ASP A 236 3.72 5.70 -4.53
CA ASP A 236 4.74 4.67 -4.32
C ASP A 236 5.91 4.83 -5.30
N PHE A 237 7.14 4.71 -4.76
CA PHE A 237 8.39 4.82 -5.55
C PHE A 237 8.77 3.51 -6.27
N ARG A 238 8.25 2.37 -5.84
CA ARG A 238 8.64 1.05 -6.36
C ARG A 238 7.62 0.44 -7.30
N ALA A 239 6.36 0.51 -6.91
CA ALA A 239 5.28 -0.14 -7.65
C ALA A 239 4.04 0.72 -7.62
N ASP A 240 3.27 0.72 -8.70
CA ASP A 240 1.99 1.39 -8.71
C ASP A 240 0.99 0.61 -7.85
N MET A 241 0.49 1.25 -6.79
CA MET A 241 -0.45 0.68 -5.84
C MET A 241 -1.89 1.16 -6.08
N ARG A 242 -2.14 1.90 -7.17
CA ARG A 242 -3.47 2.38 -7.51
C ARG A 242 -4.40 1.22 -7.85
N LYS A 243 -5.62 1.26 -7.33
CA LYS A 243 -6.61 0.20 -7.47
C LYS A 243 -8.03 0.76 -7.56
N ALA A 244 -8.85 0.09 -8.34
CA ALA A 244 -10.30 0.17 -8.23
C ALA A 244 -10.77 -0.88 -7.24
N VAL A 245 -11.58 -0.48 -6.27
CA VAL A 245 -12.04 -1.33 -5.17
C VAL A 245 -13.54 -1.15 -4.98
N ALA A 246 -14.26 -2.21 -4.63
CA ALA A 246 -15.64 -2.11 -4.16
C ALA A 246 -15.84 -2.97 -2.90
N GLY A 247 -16.51 -2.42 -1.90
CA GLY A 247 -16.84 -3.09 -0.65
C GLY A 247 -18.21 -3.76 -0.70
N PHE A 248 -18.29 -4.97 -0.16
CA PHE A 248 -19.50 -5.77 -0.11
C PHE A 248 -19.67 -6.37 1.27
N ARG A 249 -20.92 -6.43 1.77
CA ARG A 249 -21.26 -7.10 3.02
C ARG A 249 -21.84 -8.48 2.72
N ASP A 250 -21.22 -9.50 3.28
CA ASP A 250 -21.70 -10.88 3.16
C ASP A 250 -22.88 -11.16 4.13
N SER A 251 -23.45 -12.35 4.03
CA SER A 251 -24.57 -12.79 4.90
C SER A 251 -24.16 -12.92 6.37
N GLN A 252 -22.88 -12.93 6.69
CA GLN A 252 -22.36 -12.99 8.06
C GLN A 252 -22.08 -11.59 8.65
N GLY A 253 -22.33 -10.52 7.85
CA GLY A 253 -22.09 -9.14 8.24
C GLY A 253 -20.66 -8.64 8.00
N ASN A 254 -19.76 -9.47 7.48
CA ASN A 254 -18.38 -9.06 7.22
C ASN A 254 -18.28 -8.27 5.93
N VAL A 255 -17.44 -7.22 5.96
CA VAL A 255 -17.15 -6.45 4.75
C VAL A 255 -15.94 -7.04 4.02
N THR A 256 -16.18 -7.50 2.79
CA THR A 256 -15.14 -8.08 1.92
C THR A 256 -15.02 -7.28 0.63
N PRO A 257 -13.82 -6.81 0.26
CA PRO A 257 -13.62 -6.02 -0.94
C PRO A 257 -13.35 -6.88 -2.18
N ALA A 258 -13.86 -6.43 -3.34
CA ALA A 258 -13.34 -6.80 -4.65
C ALA A 258 -12.31 -5.77 -5.09
N ARG A 259 -11.17 -6.19 -5.65
CA ARG A 259 -10.05 -5.32 -6.00
C ARG A 259 -9.51 -5.63 -7.39
N LEU A 260 -9.33 -4.58 -8.19
CA LEU A 260 -8.61 -4.62 -9.46
C LEU A 260 -7.45 -3.62 -9.41
N ASP A 261 -6.24 -4.14 -9.45
CA ASP A 261 -5.05 -3.32 -9.54
C ASP A 261 -4.84 -2.80 -10.97
N LEU A 262 -4.05 -1.75 -11.13
CA LEU A 262 -3.74 -1.11 -12.40
C LEU A 262 -3.31 -2.14 -13.46
N LYS A 263 -2.46 -3.10 -13.09
CA LYS A 263 -1.97 -4.15 -14.00
C LYS A 263 -3.06 -5.13 -14.46
N LYS A 264 -4.06 -5.43 -13.61
CA LYS A 264 -5.21 -6.24 -14.02
C LYS A 264 -6.15 -5.44 -14.91
N LEU A 265 -6.39 -4.18 -14.57
CA LEU A 265 -7.25 -3.29 -15.33
C LEU A 265 -6.68 -3.02 -16.73
N SER A 266 -5.37 -2.78 -16.86
CA SER A 266 -4.73 -2.57 -18.18
C SER A 266 -4.81 -3.78 -19.10
N LYS A 267 -4.92 -4.99 -18.53
CA LYS A 267 -5.05 -6.26 -19.28
C LYS A 267 -6.51 -6.70 -19.50
N ALA A 268 -7.46 -6.07 -18.82
CA ALA A 268 -8.87 -6.44 -18.90
C ALA A 268 -9.49 -5.95 -20.21
N LYS A 269 -9.76 -6.89 -21.13
CA LYS A 269 -10.32 -6.59 -22.47
C LYS A 269 -11.85 -6.55 -22.49
N THR A 270 -12.52 -7.13 -21.49
CA THR A 270 -13.99 -7.24 -21.46
C THR A 270 -14.57 -6.46 -20.28
N ALA A 271 -15.82 -6.01 -20.41
CA ALA A 271 -16.54 -5.35 -19.32
C ALA A 271 -16.64 -6.24 -18.07
N GLU A 272 -16.86 -7.56 -18.27
CA GLU A 272 -16.92 -8.52 -17.16
C GLU A 272 -15.59 -8.62 -16.40
N ALA A 273 -14.45 -8.57 -17.09
CA ALA A 273 -13.11 -8.59 -16.45
C ALA A 273 -12.83 -7.33 -15.62
N ARG A 274 -13.53 -6.22 -15.92
CA ARG A 274 -13.44 -4.94 -15.18
C ARG A 274 -14.48 -4.83 -14.08
N ARG A 275 -15.43 -5.76 -14.00
CA ARG A 275 -16.54 -5.70 -13.05
C ARG A 275 -16.07 -5.93 -11.63
N LEU A 276 -16.51 -5.05 -10.73
CA LEU A 276 -16.28 -5.18 -9.29
C LEU A 276 -17.53 -5.83 -8.67
N SER A 277 -17.46 -7.12 -8.39
CA SER A 277 -18.59 -7.91 -7.87
C SER A 277 -18.15 -8.95 -6.83
N ARG A 278 -19.08 -9.31 -5.96
CA ARG A 278 -18.99 -10.41 -5.02
C ARG A 278 -20.33 -11.15 -5.02
N PRO A 279 -20.41 -12.38 -5.54
CA PRO A 279 -21.65 -13.14 -5.54
C PRO A 279 -22.18 -13.35 -4.13
N GLY A 280 -23.50 -13.14 -3.94
CA GLY A 280 -24.17 -13.35 -2.65
C GLY A 280 -23.88 -12.30 -1.57
N ALA A 281 -23.28 -11.15 -1.93
CA ALA A 281 -22.99 -10.08 -0.99
C ALA A 281 -23.58 -8.74 -1.47
N ASN A 282 -24.00 -7.90 -0.53
CA ASN A 282 -24.61 -6.60 -0.80
C ASN A 282 -23.56 -5.52 -1.00
N PHE A 283 -23.74 -4.69 -2.01
CA PHE A 283 -22.86 -3.60 -2.35
C PHE A 283 -22.96 -2.45 -1.32
N LEU A 284 -21.82 -1.93 -0.89
CA LEU A 284 -21.74 -0.83 0.06
C LEU A 284 -21.13 0.44 -0.56
N TRP A 285 -19.98 0.31 -1.21
CA TRP A 285 -19.21 1.44 -1.74
C TRP A 285 -18.26 1.03 -2.86
N ALA A 286 -17.87 2.00 -3.68
CA ALA A 286 -16.82 1.86 -4.67
C ALA A 286 -15.74 2.92 -4.46
N ALA A 287 -14.48 2.61 -4.77
CA ALA A 287 -13.36 3.48 -4.47
C ALA A 287 -12.25 3.40 -5.50
N ALA A 288 -11.56 4.53 -5.71
CA ALA A 288 -10.20 4.55 -6.19
C ALA A 288 -9.24 4.71 -5.00
N THR A 289 -8.16 3.95 -4.97
CA THR A 289 -7.19 4.00 -3.87
C THR A 289 -5.78 4.01 -4.40
N ASN A 290 -4.86 4.69 -3.69
CA ASN A 290 -3.43 4.54 -3.86
C ASN A 290 -2.81 3.93 -2.59
N LYS A 291 -1.52 4.07 -2.39
CA LYS A 291 -0.81 3.52 -1.23
C LYS A 291 -1.36 4.06 0.10
N TYR A 292 -1.58 5.37 0.22
CA TYR A 292 -1.87 6.05 1.48
C TYR A 292 -3.26 6.65 1.56
N PHE A 293 -3.91 6.91 0.43
CA PHE A 293 -5.17 7.62 0.36
C PHE A 293 -6.25 6.81 -0.33
N ALA A 294 -7.48 7.15 -0.04
CA ALA A 294 -8.66 6.59 -0.68
C ALA A 294 -9.68 7.68 -0.98
N ALA A 295 -10.29 7.56 -2.15
CA ALA A 295 -11.51 8.26 -2.52
C ALA A 295 -12.62 7.21 -2.60
N ILE A 296 -13.52 7.19 -1.60
CA ILE A 296 -14.55 6.15 -1.41
C ILE A 296 -15.91 6.75 -1.63
N LEU A 297 -16.60 6.31 -2.68
CA LEU A 297 -17.95 6.71 -3.02
C LEU A 297 -18.96 5.75 -2.42
N VAL A 298 -19.78 6.25 -1.52
CA VAL A 298 -20.84 5.51 -0.83
C VAL A 298 -22.19 5.99 -1.36
N PRO A 299 -22.91 5.20 -2.16
CA PRO A 299 -24.30 5.48 -2.48
C PRO A 299 -25.17 5.15 -1.26
N LEU A 300 -25.98 6.10 -0.84
CA LEU A 300 -26.85 5.92 0.30
C LEU A 300 -28.13 5.20 -0.13
N PRO A 301 -28.61 4.21 0.66
CA PRO A 301 -29.87 3.52 0.36
C PRO A 301 -31.07 4.49 0.47
N ASP A 302 -32.16 4.16 -0.20
CA ASP A 302 -33.43 4.83 -0.01
C ASP A 302 -33.94 4.62 1.41
N GLU A 303 -34.83 5.48 1.91
CA GLU A 303 -35.41 5.39 3.25
C GLU A 303 -36.05 4.02 3.49
N GLY A 304 -35.73 3.41 4.63
CA GLY A 304 -36.22 2.07 5.00
C GLY A 304 -35.49 0.90 4.36
N LYS A 305 -34.41 1.12 3.61
CA LYS A 305 -33.56 0.08 3.05
C LYS A 305 -32.19 0.04 3.74
N ASP A 306 -31.68 -1.17 3.95
CA ASP A 306 -30.34 -1.38 4.53
C ASP A 306 -29.22 -1.23 3.50
N TYR A 307 -29.53 -1.43 2.21
CA TYR A 307 -28.56 -1.44 1.11
C TYR A 307 -29.06 -0.68 -0.10
N CYS A 308 -28.14 -0.09 -0.83
CA CYS A 308 -28.42 0.59 -2.10
C CYS A 308 -28.72 -0.44 -3.20
N ASP A 309 -29.94 -0.42 -3.74
CA ASP A 309 -30.41 -1.30 -4.83
C ASP A 309 -30.47 -0.59 -6.21
N TRP A 310 -30.30 0.72 -6.24
CA TRP A 310 -30.34 1.52 -7.45
C TRP A 310 -29.00 1.63 -8.20
N VAL A 311 -27.92 1.08 -7.69
CA VAL A 311 -26.67 0.88 -8.43
C VAL A 311 -26.68 -0.47 -9.12
N ALA A 312 -26.93 -0.47 -10.45
CA ALA A 312 -27.04 -1.70 -11.23
C ALA A 312 -25.69 -2.36 -11.50
N ASP A 313 -24.65 -1.59 -11.76
CA ASP A 313 -23.30 -2.10 -12.04
C ASP A 313 -22.20 -1.16 -11.57
N ARG A 314 -21.00 -1.69 -11.35
CA ARG A 314 -19.77 -1.00 -10.95
C ARG A 314 -18.58 -1.64 -11.63
N THR A 315 -17.81 -0.82 -12.32
CA THR A 315 -16.67 -1.27 -13.12
C THR A 315 -15.43 -0.45 -12.81
N GLY A 316 -14.28 -1.12 -12.69
CA GLY A 316 -12.99 -0.44 -12.66
C GLY A 316 -12.62 0.09 -14.03
N ARG A 317 -12.03 1.27 -14.08
CA ARG A 317 -11.54 1.91 -15.29
C ARG A 317 -10.02 2.07 -15.25
N PHE A 318 -9.44 1.92 -16.40
CA PHE A 318 -8.04 2.20 -16.68
C PHE A 318 -7.95 3.26 -17.76
N TYR A 319 -7.18 4.29 -17.49
CA TYR A 319 -6.91 5.37 -18.42
C TYR A 319 -5.41 5.45 -18.66
N ASN A 320 -5.02 5.62 -19.90
CA ASN A 320 -3.63 5.76 -20.31
C ASN A 320 -3.54 6.93 -21.30
N PRO A 321 -3.34 8.17 -20.80
CA PRO A 321 -3.41 9.40 -21.59
C PRO A 321 -2.43 9.44 -22.75
N ASP A 322 -1.21 9.02 -22.55
CA ASP A 322 -0.10 9.08 -23.51
C ASP A 322 0.08 7.78 -24.32
N GLY A 323 -0.70 6.72 -24.01
CA GLY A 323 -0.64 5.43 -24.70
C GLY A 323 0.60 4.58 -24.40
N TYR A 324 1.54 5.08 -23.61
CA TYR A 324 2.74 4.34 -23.22
C TYR A 324 2.55 3.67 -21.87
N PRO A 325 3.03 2.42 -21.67
CA PRO A 325 2.94 1.74 -20.38
C PRO A 325 4.00 2.26 -19.41
N ASP A 326 3.64 2.23 -18.12
CA ASP A 326 4.54 2.51 -16.98
C ASP A 326 5.16 3.93 -16.98
N THR A 327 4.50 4.92 -17.59
CA THR A 327 4.95 6.32 -17.57
C THR A 327 4.64 7.01 -16.25
N GLY A 328 3.65 6.51 -15.52
CA GLY A 328 3.16 7.13 -14.28
C GLY A 328 1.90 7.98 -14.49
N ASP A 329 1.61 8.35 -15.73
CA ASP A 329 0.45 9.20 -16.09
C ASP A 329 -0.85 8.38 -16.20
N GLU A 330 -0.75 7.04 -16.15
CA GLU A 330 -1.91 6.18 -16.11
C GLU A 330 -2.78 6.51 -14.90
N ALA A 331 -4.08 6.36 -15.03
CA ALA A 331 -5.03 6.55 -13.96
C ALA A 331 -5.98 5.36 -13.78
N VAL A 332 -6.45 5.20 -12.56
CA VAL A 332 -7.46 4.22 -12.19
C VAL A 332 -8.68 4.96 -11.67
N GLY A 333 -9.85 4.51 -12.09
CA GLY A 333 -11.13 5.04 -11.61
C GLY A 333 -12.17 3.96 -11.47
N VAL A 334 -13.36 4.36 -11.07
CA VAL A 334 -14.52 3.50 -10.92
C VAL A 334 -15.72 4.18 -11.58
N ASP A 335 -16.50 3.44 -12.35
CA ASP A 335 -17.78 3.91 -12.89
C ASP A 335 -18.94 3.17 -12.21
N LEU A 336 -20.01 3.92 -11.94
CA LEU A 336 -21.28 3.39 -11.48
C LEU A 336 -22.34 3.55 -12.55
N LYS A 337 -23.03 2.44 -12.85
CA LYS A 337 -24.22 2.45 -13.69
C LYS A 337 -25.46 2.46 -12.82
N ILE A 338 -26.27 3.48 -12.93
CA ILE A 338 -27.48 3.63 -12.15
C ILE A 338 -28.63 2.87 -12.84
N ALA A 339 -29.43 2.18 -12.05
CA ALA A 339 -30.60 1.45 -12.54
C ALA A 339 -31.62 2.41 -13.16
N SER A 340 -32.40 1.92 -14.11
CA SER A 340 -33.46 2.73 -14.70
C SER A 340 -34.54 3.05 -13.68
N ALA A 341 -34.96 4.32 -13.63
CA ALA A 341 -36.06 4.80 -12.82
C ALA A 341 -37.19 5.28 -13.71
N LYS A 342 -38.42 5.05 -13.30
CA LYS A 342 -39.62 5.65 -13.88
C LYS A 342 -39.94 6.90 -13.08
N LEU A 343 -40.16 8.01 -13.75
CA LEU A 343 -40.53 9.29 -13.16
C LEU A 343 -41.93 9.65 -13.69
N ALA A 344 -42.86 9.78 -12.78
CA ALA A 344 -44.23 10.19 -13.10
C ALA A 344 -44.23 11.56 -13.78
N PRO A 345 -45.34 11.93 -14.47
CA PRO A 345 -45.50 13.28 -15.05
C PRO A 345 -45.29 14.40 -14.02
N ALA A 346 -44.98 15.59 -14.52
CA ALA A 346 -44.78 16.79 -13.73
C ALA A 346 -45.89 16.99 -12.69
N ALA A 347 -45.54 17.53 -11.51
CA ALA A 347 -46.42 17.78 -10.36
C ALA A 347 -46.99 16.54 -9.64
N GLN A 348 -46.65 15.32 -10.04
CA GLN A 348 -46.96 14.12 -9.28
C GLN A 348 -45.84 13.77 -8.28
N THR A 349 -46.20 13.10 -7.17
CA THR A 349 -45.28 12.80 -6.07
C THR A 349 -44.05 12.00 -6.52
N ASP A 350 -44.22 11.09 -7.50
CA ASP A 350 -43.16 10.24 -8.04
C ASP A 350 -42.46 10.82 -9.26
N GLY A 351 -42.67 12.08 -9.58
CA GLY A 351 -42.02 12.81 -10.68
C GLY A 351 -40.55 13.20 -10.38
N THR A 352 -40.16 13.10 -9.13
CA THR A 352 -38.80 13.50 -8.67
C THR A 352 -38.10 12.35 -7.95
N ARG A 353 -36.83 12.12 -8.25
CA ARG A 353 -35.99 11.16 -7.55
C ARG A 353 -34.63 11.77 -7.22
N THR A 354 -34.25 11.65 -5.94
CA THR A 354 -32.93 12.11 -5.47
C THR A 354 -32.03 10.91 -5.17
N TYR A 355 -30.86 10.90 -5.75
CA TYR A 355 -29.77 9.94 -5.53
C TYR A 355 -28.76 10.59 -4.60
N LYS A 356 -28.56 10.02 -3.43
CA LYS A 356 -27.65 10.56 -2.41
C LYS A 356 -26.36 9.79 -2.36
N PHE A 357 -25.25 10.49 -2.37
CA PHE A 357 -23.92 9.93 -2.29
C PHE A 357 -23.13 10.62 -1.20
N GLN A 358 -22.23 9.87 -0.58
CA GLN A 358 -21.16 10.42 0.23
C GLN A 358 -19.81 10.03 -0.35
N LEU A 359 -18.92 10.99 -0.53
CA LEU A 359 -17.56 10.75 -1.02
C LEU A 359 -16.57 11.04 0.12
N TYR A 360 -15.90 9.99 0.58
CA TYR A 360 -14.77 10.11 1.49
C TYR A 360 -13.51 10.42 0.67
N LEU A 361 -12.84 11.52 1.00
CA LEU A 361 -11.54 11.90 0.44
C LEU A 361 -10.55 12.01 1.60
N GLY A 362 -9.70 11.02 1.79
CA GLY A 362 -8.86 11.05 2.98
C GLY A 362 -7.80 9.95 3.06
N PRO A 363 -7.00 9.99 4.17
CA PRO A 363 -5.95 9.02 4.42
C PRO A 363 -6.52 7.66 4.81
N LYS A 364 -5.83 6.59 4.41
CA LYS A 364 -6.13 5.22 4.87
C LYS A 364 -5.57 5.00 6.28
N ASP A 365 -6.14 5.72 7.24
CA ASP A 365 -5.74 5.66 8.64
C ASP A 365 -6.70 4.78 9.46
N LYS A 366 -6.15 3.70 10.03
CA LYS A 366 -6.91 2.77 10.87
C LYS A 366 -7.58 3.47 12.06
N SER A 367 -6.89 4.41 12.71
CA SER A 367 -7.44 5.10 13.88
C SER A 367 -8.61 6.01 13.52
N LEU A 368 -8.52 6.69 12.38
CA LEU A 368 -9.61 7.50 11.85
C LEU A 368 -10.83 6.61 11.55
N PHE A 369 -10.60 5.46 10.90
CA PHE A 369 -11.66 4.52 10.55
C PHE A 369 -12.30 3.86 11.79
N ASP A 370 -11.52 3.57 12.83
CA ASP A 370 -12.03 2.97 14.07
C ASP A 370 -12.83 3.98 14.92
N LYS A 371 -12.46 5.26 14.90
CA LYS A 371 -13.13 6.32 15.68
C LYS A 371 -14.51 6.69 15.12
N ASN A 372 -14.67 6.65 13.81
CA ASN A 372 -15.93 7.01 13.17
C ASN A 372 -16.79 5.74 12.98
N GLU A 373 -18.00 5.75 13.53
CA GLU A 373 -18.91 4.60 13.48
C GLU A 373 -19.31 4.21 12.06
N MET A 374 -19.61 5.20 11.21
CA MET A 374 -19.95 4.97 9.80
C MET A 374 -18.80 4.30 9.05
N TYR A 375 -17.56 4.79 9.19
CA TYR A 375 -16.39 4.23 8.52
C TYR A 375 -16.12 2.79 8.98
N ARG A 376 -16.30 2.53 10.28
CA ARG A 376 -16.15 1.20 10.87
C ARG A 376 -17.22 0.25 10.34
N ASN A 377 -18.49 0.68 10.34
CA ASN A 377 -19.62 -0.12 9.87
C ASN A 377 -19.51 -0.42 8.37
N LEU A 378 -19.07 0.54 7.55
CA LEU A 378 -18.83 0.34 6.12
C LEU A 378 -17.51 -0.39 5.83
N GLY A 379 -16.70 -0.67 6.84
CA GLY A 379 -15.46 -1.43 6.70
C GLY A 379 -14.40 -0.73 5.86
N PHE A 380 -14.25 0.60 5.96
CA PHE A 380 -13.24 1.37 5.22
C PHE A 380 -11.81 0.90 5.50
N VAL A 381 -11.57 0.29 6.67
CA VAL A 381 -10.30 -0.36 7.02
C VAL A 381 -9.87 -1.41 5.99
N GLN A 382 -10.81 -1.99 5.24
CA GLN A 382 -10.52 -2.93 4.17
C GLN A 382 -9.86 -2.28 2.93
N THR A 383 -9.80 -0.96 2.85
CA THR A 383 -9.03 -0.25 1.81
C THR A 383 -7.53 -0.26 2.10
N ILE A 384 -7.11 -0.53 3.35
CA ILE A 384 -5.70 -0.67 3.71
C ILE A 384 -5.17 -1.99 3.14
N ASP A 385 -4.17 -1.88 2.28
CA ASP A 385 -3.58 -3.03 1.60
C ASP A 385 -2.36 -3.56 2.33
N PHE A 386 -2.43 -4.80 2.82
CA PHE A 386 -1.27 -5.51 3.33
C PHE A 386 -0.75 -6.51 2.31
N LEU A 387 0.57 -6.58 2.19
CA LEU A 387 1.23 -7.57 1.35
C LEU A 387 1.09 -8.97 1.99
N ALA A 388 0.32 -9.83 1.37
CA ALA A 388 0.19 -11.25 1.74
C ALA A 388 0.89 -12.08 0.67
N CYS A 389 2.19 -12.32 0.85
CA CYS A 389 3.01 -13.06 -0.13
C CYS A 389 2.85 -14.57 0.02
N CYS A 390 3.22 -15.14 1.17
CA CYS A 390 3.29 -16.58 1.41
C CYS A 390 2.41 -17.04 2.57
N CYS A 391 1.80 -16.11 3.31
CA CYS A 391 0.96 -16.39 4.47
C CYS A 391 -0.47 -15.93 4.23
N PRO A 392 -1.48 -16.64 4.78
CA PRO A 392 -2.86 -16.21 4.66
C PRO A 392 -3.09 -14.81 5.21
N ALA A 393 -3.88 -14.00 4.51
CA ALA A 393 -4.22 -12.64 4.93
C ALA A 393 -4.87 -12.62 6.33
N ALA A 394 -5.61 -13.67 6.69
CA ALA A 394 -6.23 -13.85 8.01
C ALA A 394 -5.21 -13.85 9.17
N ILE A 395 -3.94 -14.19 8.93
CA ILE A 395 -2.87 -14.15 9.92
C ILE A 395 -2.12 -12.81 9.85
N ILE A 396 -1.81 -12.36 8.64
CA ILE A 396 -0.99 -11.15 8.44
C ILE A 396 -1.75 -9.90 8.86
N GLN A 397 -3.02 -9.79 8.53
CA GLN A 397 -3.82 -8.60 8.77
C GLN A 397 -3.93 -8.23 10.26
N PRO A 398 -4.34 -9.14 11.18
CA PRO A 398 -4.40 -8.81 12.61
C PRO A 398 -3.02 -8.52 13.21
N LEU A 399 -1.96 -9.22 12.77
CA LEU A 399 -0.61 -8.95 13.22
C LEU A 399 -0.14 -7.55 12.77
N ALA A 400 -0.39 -7.18 11.50
CA ALA A 400 -0.01 -5.88 10.97
C ALA A 400 -0.77 -4.74 11.68
N PHE A 401 -2.07 -4.91 11.95
CA PHE A 401 -2.83 -3.94 12.73
C PHE A 401 -2.36 -3.82 14.17
N GLY A 402 -1.98 -4.94 14.81
CA GLY A 402 -1.37 -4.94 16.14
C GLY A 402 -0.06 -4.14 16.15
N ILE A 403 0.79 -4.35 15.15
CA ILE A 403 2.05 -3.62 14.97
C ILE A 403 1.80 -2.11 14.78
N LEU A 404 0.87 -1.72 13.92
CA LEU A 404 0.50 -0.30 13.73
C LEU A 404 0.03 0.34 15.04
N THR A 405 -0.78 -0.38 15.82
CA THR A 405 -1.24 0.11 17.13
C THR A 405 -0.07 0.29 18.10
N LEU A 406 0.88 -0.66 18.14
CA LEU A 406 2.08 -0.56 18.98
C LEU A 406 3.00 0.58 18.52
N MET A 407 3.16 0.79 17.21
CA MET A 407 3.93 1.90 16.66
C MET A 407 3.34 3.24 17.06
N ARG A 408 2.03 3.40 16.96
CA ARG A 408 1.32 4.62 17.37
C ARG A 408 1.46 4.86 18.87
N TRP A 409 1.25 3.83 19.68
CA TRP A 409 1.43 3.90 21.12
C TRP A 409 2.85 4.32 21.49
N GLY A 410 3.87 3.70 20.89
CA GLY A 410 5.28 4.06 21.09
C GLY A 410 5.60 5.50 20.66
N TYR A 411 5.00 5.97 19.57
CA TYR A 411 5.17 7.35 19.10
C TYR A 411 4.62 8.38 20.11
N GLY A 412 3.53 8.05 20.80
CA GLY A 412 2.96 8.92 21.84
C GLY A 412 3.94 9.24 22.98
N PHE A 413 4.97 8.41 23.22
CA PHE A 413 6.02 8.63 24.21
C PHE A 413 7.32 9.19 23.62
N ILE A 414 7.71 8.72 22.43
CA ILE A 414 9.06 8.94 21.87
C ILE A 414 9.05 10.06 20.84
N HIS A 415 7.90 10.32 20.19
CA HIS A 415 7.72 11.33 19.12
C HIS A 415 8.67 11.17 17.92
N ASN A 416 9.19 9.94 17.70
CA ASN A 416 10.04 9.59 16.58
C ASN A 416 9.80 8.14 16.13
N TYR A 417 9.15 7.97 14.97
CA TYR A 417 8.81 6.64 14.44
C TYR A 417 10.03 5.76 14.13
N GLY A 418 11.16 6.35 13.70
CA GLY A 418 12.38 5.58 13.44
C GLY A 418 12.92 4.92 14.71
N VAL A 419 12.92 5.64 15.83
CA VAL A 419 13.31 5.09 17.15
C VAL A 419 12.30 4.03 17.60
N VAL A 420 11.00 4.28 17.41
CA VAL A 420 9.94 3.31 17.74
C VAL A 420 10.12 2.01 16.96
N ILE A 421 10.42 2.07 15.66
CA ILE A 421 10.70 0.89 14.83
C ILE A 421 11.87 0.08 15.40
N ILE A 422 12.97 0.74 15.75
CA ILE A 422 14.14 0.07 16.33
C ILE A 422 13.77 -0.63 17.65
N ILE A 423 13.10 0.06 18.56
CA ILE A 423 12.68 -0.49 19.86
C ILE A 423 11.73 -1.67 19.66
N LEU A 424 10.74 -1.54 18.79
CA LEU A 424 9.78 -2.60 18.48
C LEU A 424 10.48 -3.87 17.97
N VAL A 425 11.49 -3.72 17.10
CA VAL A 425 12.33 -4.84 16.64
C VAL A 425 13.00 -5.54 17.81
N PHE A 426 13.61 -4.80 18.72
CA PHE A 426 14.28 -5.39 19.89
C PHE A 426 13.29 -6.09 20.81
N ILE A 427 12.11 -5.51 21.07
CA ILE A 427 11.06 -6.15 21.89
C ILE A 427 10.62 -7.48 21.25
N ILE A 428 10.33 -7.49 19.96
CA ILE A 428 9.93 -8.72 19.24
C ILE A 428 11.03 -9.78 19.33
N ARG A 429 12.30 -9.38 19.17
CA ARG A 429 13.45 -10.29 19.30
C ARG A 429 13.59 -10.87 20.70
N ILE A 430 13.38 -10.07 21.74
CA ILE A 430 13.43 -10.54 23.15
C ILE A 430 12.31 -11.57 23.39
N VAL A 431 11.09 -11.30 22.91
CA VAL A 431 9.95 -12.23 23.06
C VAL A 431 10.20 -13.57 22.34
N ILE A 432 10.83 -13.54 21.16
CA ILE A 432 11.11 -14.75 20.37
C ILE A 432 12.40 -15.44 20.83
N HIS A 433 13.27 -14.77 21.56
CA HIS A 433 14.57 -15.28 21.98
C HIS A 433 14.55 -16.70 22.59
N PRO A 434 13.65 -17.07 23.53
CA PRO A 434 13.64 -18.42 24.10
C PRO A 434 13.38 -19.50 23.04
N LEU A 435 12.58 -19.20 22.02
CA LEU A 435 12.30 -20.09 20.89
C LEU A 435 13.51 -20.23 20.00
N THR A 436 14.13 -19.10 19.62
CA THR A 436 15.35 -19.05 18.80
C THR A 436 16.50 -19.80 19.47
N LYS A 437 16.67 -19.62 20.77
CA LYS A 437 17.69 -20.33 21.56
C LYS A 437 17.50 -21.85 21.51
N LYS A 438 16.28 -22.36 21.77
CA LYS A 438 15.99 -23.79 21.70
C LYS A 438 16.27 -24.38 20.32
N SER A 439 15.90 -23.66 19.27
CA SER A 439 16.14 -24.05 17.89
C SER A 439 17.64 -24.11 17.55
N GLN A 440 18.41 -23.07 17.89
CA GLN A 440 19.83 -23.05 17.60
C GLN A 440 20.59 -24.15 18.35
N VAL A 441 20.19 -24.48 19.59
CA VAL A 441 20.74 -25.62 20.33
C VAL A 441 20.42 -26.93 19.60
N SER A 442 19.18 -27.09 19.07
CA SER A 442 18.82 -28.30 18.30
C SER A 442 19.59 -28.38 16.98
N MET A 443 19.77 -27.26 16.28
CA MET A 443 20.57 -27.20 15.05
C MET A 443 22.05 -27.51 15.30
N SER A 444 22.65 -27.01 16.40
CA SER A 444 24.03 -27.35 16.79
C SER A 444 24.20 -28.87 17.01
N LYS A 445 23.23 -29.52 17.68
CA LYS A 445 23.22 -30.98 17.82
C LYS A 445 23.12 -31.70 16.50
N MET A 446 22.23 -31.25 15.60
CA MET A 446 22.07 -31.82 14.25
C MET A 446 23.34 -31.68 13.42
N SER A 447 24.03 -30.55 13.49
CA SER A 447 25.30 -30.32 12.78
C SER A 447 26.38 -31.34 13.23
N LYS A 448 26.47 -31.64 14.53
CA LYS A 448 27.40 -32.65 15.05
C LYS A 448 27.08 -34.08 14.59
N LEU A 449 25.80 -34.34 14.25
CA LEU A 449 25.36 -35.65 13.73
C LEU A 449 25.48 -35.77 12.20
N ALA A 450 25.91 -34.71 11.53
CA ALA A 450 26.02 -34.69 10.06
C ALA A 450 26.85 -35.84 9.48
N PRO A 451 28.04 -36.24 10.02
CA PRO A 451 28.81 -37.36 9.48
C PRO A 451 28.07 -38.70 9.61
N MET A 452 27.34 -38.94 10.71
CA MET A 452 26.53 -40.15 10.87
C MET A 452 25.33 -40.16 9.94
N ALA A 453 24.69 -39.02 9.75
CA ALA A 453 23.56 -38.85 8.82
C ALA A 453 24.01 -39.13 7.36
N GLU A 454 25.22 -38.72 6.97
CA GLU A 454 25.80 -39.04 5.67
C GLU A 454 26.05 -40.54 5.47
N GLN A 455 26.53 -41.24 6.46
CA GLN A 455 26.69 -42.69 6.39
C GLN A 455 25.35 -43.40 6.19
N ILE A 456 24.29 -42.97 6.90
CA ILE A 456 22.94 -43.50 6.71
C ILE A 456 22.45 -43.21 5.27
N LYS A 457 22.67 -41.98 4.77
CA LYS A 457 22.28 -41.60 3.40
C LYS A 457 22.98 -42.44 2.34
N LYS A 458 24.29 -42.73 2.50
CA LYS A 458 25.04 -43.59 1.62
C LYS A 458 24.57 -45.05 1.69
N LYS A 459 24.32 -45.56 2.91
CA LYS A 459 23.90 -46.95 3.13
C LYS A 459 22.53 -47.26 2.55
N TYR A 460 21.61 -46.31 2.65
CA TYR A 460 20.20 -46.48 2.21
C TYR A 460 19.86 -45.61 0.97
N ALA A 461 20.84 -45.34 0.12
CA ALA A 461 20.66 -44.47 -1.08
C ALA A 461 19.51 -44.90 -1.99
N ASN A 462 19.26 -46.21 -2.10
CA ASN A 462 18.25 -46.80 -2.98
C ASN A 462 16.86 -46.94 -2.33
N ASN A 463 16.77 -46.73 -1.02
CA ASN A 463 15.49 -46.83 -0.29
C ASN A 463 15.22 -45.57 0.58
N LYS A 464 14.53 -44.61 -0.03
CA LYS A 464 14.21 -43.31 0.65
C LYS A 464 13.39 -43.48 1.92
N ALA A 465 12.52 -44.48 2.01
CA ALA A 465 11.66 -44.70 3.19
C ALA A 465 12.49 -45.18 4.38
N GLU A 466 13.36 -46.19 4.18
CA GLU A 466 14.28 -46.64 5.23
C GLU A 466 15.33 -45.58 5.60
N MET A 467 15.88 -44.88 4.62
CA MET A 467 16.78 -43.78 4.85
C MET A 467 16.16 -42.74 5.81
N ASN A 468 14.93 -42.28 5.53
CA ASN A 468 14.22 -41.32 6.39
C ASN A 468 13.93 -41.89 7.78
N LYS A 469 13.52 -43.17 7.87
CA LYS A 469 13.28 -43.84 9.16
C LYS A 469 14.54 -43.87 10.03
N HIS A 470 15.67 -44.26 9.48
CA HIS A 470 16.94 -44.33 10.21
C HIS A 470 17.49 -42.93 10.56
N LEU A 471 17.32 -41.93 9.67
CA LEU A 471 17.68 -40.53 9.98
C LEU A 471 16.84 -39.96 11.11
N MET A 472 15.53 -40.22 11.11
CA MET A 472 14.64 -39.76 12.19
C MET A 472 14.95 -40.47 13.50
N ALA A 473 15.26 -41.78 13.47
CA ALA A 473 15.69 -42.51 14.66
C ALA A 473 16.99 -41.91 15.24
N LEU A 474 18.01 -41.67 14.42
CA LEU A 474 19.27 -41.05 14.83
C LEU A 474 19.03 -39.70 15.54
N TYR A 475 18.22 -38.83 14.90
CA TYR A 475 17.95 -37.50 15.48
C TYR A 475 17.15 -37.60 16.77
N ARG A 476 16.19 -38.52 16.88
CA ARG A 476 15.38 -38.73 18.08
C ARG A 476 16.19 -39.27 19.23
N GLU A 477 17.08 -40.23 19.02
CA GLU A 477 17.97 -40.81 20.04
C GLU A 477 18.90 -39.78 20.64
N GLN A 478 19.38 -38.83 19.84
CA GLN A 478 20.30 -37.76 20.26
C GLN A 478 19.57 -36.50 20.75
N GLY A 479 18.22 -36.53 20.82
CA GLY A 479 17.41 -35.39 21.26
C GLY A 479 17.52 -34.17 20.36
N ALA A 480 17.84 -34.41 19.08
CA ALA A 480 17.81 -33.40 18.03
C ALA A 480 16.49 -33.51 17.25
N SER A 481 15.85 -32.40 16.94
CA SER A 481 14.61 -32.38 16.17
C SER A 481 14.75 -31.49 14.96
N PRO A 482 14.60 -32.01 13.73
CA PRO A 482 14.59 -31.20 12.52
C PRO A 482 13.51 -30.13 12.54
N VAL A 483 12.32 -30.48 13.06
CA VAL A 483 11.17 -29.55 13.19
C VAL A 483 11.52 -28.39 14.12
N MET A 484 12.19 -28.66 15.25
CA MET A 484 12.63 -27.62 16.18
C MET A 484 13.64 -26.67 15.53
N GLY A 485 14.48 -27.18 14.61
CA GLY A 485 15.41 -26.36 13.85
C GLY A 485 14.72 -25.36 12.92
N MET A 486 13.59 -25.73 12.33
CA MET A 486 12.82 -24.90 11.39
C MET A 486 11.79 -23.98 12.08
N LEU A 487 11.42 -24.29 13.34
CA LEU A 487 10.34 -23.62 14.06
C LEU A 487 10.48 -22.08 14.15
N PRO A 488 11.69 -21.50 14.42
CA PRO A 488 11.82 -20.04 14.43
C PRO A 488 11.52 -19.42 13.07
N MET A 489 11.94 -20.04 11.97
CA MET A 489 11.66 -19.55 10.64
C MET A 489 10.16 -19.54 10.36
N MET A 490 9.43 -20.58 10.75
CA MET A 490 7.99 -20.68 10.61
C MET A 490 7.23 -19.62 11.41
N VAL A 491 7.69 -19.28 12.61
CA VAL A 491 7.09 -18.23 13.46
C VAL A 491 7.53 -16.84 13.01
N GLN A 492 8.78 -16.71 12.60
CA GLN A 492 9.38 -15.42 12.21
C GLN A 492 8.83 -14.89 10.88
N MET A 493 8.51 -15.78 9.92
CA MET A 493 8.03 -15.37 8.59
C MET A 493 6.73 -14.56 8.64
N PRO A 494 5.65 -14.99 9.32
CA PRO A 494 4.43 -14.19 9.44
C PRO A 494 4.69 -12.84 10.13
N ILE A 495 5.51 -12.80 11.17
CA ILE A 495 5.85 -11.57 11.90
C ILE A 495 6.61 -10.62 10.99
N TRP A 496 7.58 -11.14 10.23
CA TRP A 496 8.37 -10.34 9.30
C TRP A 496 7.49 -9.74 8.18
N ILE A 497 6.59 -10.54 7.60
CA ILE A 497 5.65 -10.08 6.56
C ILE A 497 4.67 -9.05 7.14
N ALA A 498 4.15 -9.29 8.34
CA ALA A 498 3.22 -8.37 8.99
C ALA A 498 3.89 -7.01 9.30
N LEU A 499 5.12 -7.02 9.79
CA LEU A 499 5.87 -5.82 10.13
C LEU A 499 6.30 -5.05 8.86
N TYR A 500 6.75 -5.77 7.83
CA TYR A 500 6.98 -5.21 6.51
C TYR A 500 5.71 -4.52 5.99
N SER A 501 4.58 -5.22 6.02
CA SER A 501 3.31 -4.72 5.51
C SER A 501 2.81 -3.52 6.31
N ALA A 502 2.95 -3.54 7.64
CA ALA A 502 2.57 -2.44 8.53
C ALA A 502 3.39 -1.17 8.21
N ILE A 503 4.72 -1.28 8.15
CA ILE A 503 5.60 -0.14 7.84
C ILE A 503 5.30 0.38 6.42
N TYR A 504 5.10 -0.52 5.46
CA TYR A 504 4.88 -0.14 4.07
C TYR A 504 3.54 0.58 3.84
N ALA A 505 2.47 0.16 4.54
CA ALA A 505 1.13 0.71 4.38
C ALA A 505 0.81 1.88 5.34
N SER A 506 1.69 2.20 6.30
CA SER A 506 1.43 3.23 7.30
C SER A 506 1.48 4.63 6.70
N ILE A 507 0.35 5.33 6.75
CA ILE A 507 0.27 6.76 6.40
C ILE A 507 1.07 7.62 7.40
N GLU A 508 1.21 7.16 8.64
CA GLU A 508 1.90 7.90 9.71
C GLU A 508 3.40 8.02 9.46
N LEU A 509 3.97 7.18 8.60
CA LEU A 509 5.38 7.26 8.22
C LEU A 509 5.62 8.20 7.02
N ARG A 510 4.55 8.66 6.36
CA ARG A 510 4.64 9.59 5.23
C ARG A 510 5.07 10.97 5.74
N GLY A 511 6.22 11.45 5.29
CA GLY A 511 6.81 12.70 5.75
C GLY A 511 7.34 12.66 7.20
N ALA A 512 7.33 11.48 7.87
CA ALA A 512 7.84 11.37 9.23
C ALA A 512 9.37 11.27 9.25
N PRO A 513 10.08 12.22 9.89
CA PRO A 513 11.53 12.17 9.95
C PRO A 513 12.01 11.16 11.01
N PHE A 514 13.15 10.51 10.71
CA PHE A 514 13.93 9.80 11.73
C PHE A 514 15.16 10.64 12.14
N LEU A 515 15.94 11.06 11.16
CA LEU A 515 17.08 11.94 11.31
C LEU A 515 16.88 13.14 10.40
N PRO A 516 16.60 14.33 10.92
CA PRO A 516 16.19 15.49 10.12
C PRO A 516 17.17 15.89 9.01
N VAL A 517 18.47 15.58 9.17
CA VAL A 517 19.52 15.93 8.20
C VAL A 517 19.65 14.90 7.08
N TRP A 518 19.19 13.65 7.29
CA TRP A 518 19.41 12.56 6.34
C TRP A 518 18.10 11.83 5.99
N ILE A 519 17.39 11.29 6.99
CA ILE A 519 16.16 10.53 6.78
C ILE A 519 14.99 11.41 7.18
N THR A 520 14.57 12.25 6.24
CA THR A 520 13.50 13.25 6.42
C THR A 520 12.10 12.63 6.23
N ASP A 521 12.01 11.51 5.51
CA ASP A 521 10.76 10.78 5.27
C ASP A 521 10.99 9.27 5.36
N LEU A 522 10.44 8.62 6.39
CA LEU A 522 10.53 7.18 6.58
C LEU A 522 9.79 6.38 5.51
N SER A 523 8.88 6.99 4.77
CA SER A 523 8.14 6.37 3.68
C SER A 523 8.81 6.47 2.31
N ALA A 524 9.86 7.29 2.20
CA ALA A 524 10.67 7.49 1.01
C ALA A 524 12.04 6.80 1.13
N PRO A 525 12.81 6.64 0.04
CA PRO A 525 14.22 6.23 0.11
C PRO A 525 15.07 7.19 0.93
N ASP A 526 16.13 6.69 1.55
CA ASP A 526 17.05 7.47 2.41
C ASP A 526 18.09 8.26 1.57
N ALA A 527 17.64 9.21 0.80
CA ALA A 527 18.50 10.02 -0.07
C ALA A 527 19.45 10.90 0.75
N LEU A 528 20.69 10.43 0.99
CA LEU A 528 21.74 11.21 1.64
C LEU A 528 22.23 12.36 0.74
N VAL A 529 22.35 12.10 -0.55
CA VAL A 529 22.66 13.08 -1.60
C VAL A 529 21.76 12.81 -2.78
N ARG A 530 21.14 13.86 -3.32
CA ARG A 530 20.35 13.82 -4.55
C ARG A 530 21.16 14.36 -5.71
N PHE A 531 21.00 13.80 -6.89
CA PHE A 531 21.66 14.19 -8.12
C PHE A 531 20.76 13.95 -9.33
N ALA A 532 21.15 14.53 -10.47
CA ALA A 532 20.41 14.31 -11.73
C ALA A 532 20.29 12.81 -12.03
N THR A 533 19.11 12.39 -12.50
CA THR A 533 18.82 10.97 -12.76
C THR A 533 19.81 10.35 -13.73
N ILE A 534 20.55 9.37 -13.27
CA ILE A 534 21.49 8.57 -14.05
C ILE A 534 20.81 7.24 -14.40
N THR A 535 20.70 6.95 -15.71
CA THR A 535 20.20 5.63 -16.15
C THR A 535 21.38 4.69 -16.28
N VAL A 536 21.40 3.60 -15.50
CA VAL A 536 22.43 2.59 -15.56
C VAL A 536 22.30 1.82 -16.87
N PRO A 537 23.28 1.88 -17.77
CA PRO A 537 23.28 1.11 -19.02
C PRO A 537 23.17 -0.38 -18.66
N LEU A 538 22.52 -1.20 -19.47
CA LEU A 538 22.30 -2.62 -19.30
C LEU A 538 21.15 -3.02 -18.37
N LEU A 539 20.93 -2.32 -17.26
CA LEU A 539 19.87 -2.64 -16.28
C LEU A 539 18.64 -1.75 -16.42
N GLY A 540 18.74 -0.63 -17.15
CA GLY A 540 17.66 0.35 -17.30
C GLY A 540 17.25 1.04 -15.99
N TRP A 541 18.05 0.90 -14.93
CA TRP A 541 17.75 1.48 -13.62
C TRP A 541 18.03 2.98 -13.62
N LYS A 542 17.03 3.74 -13.21
CA LYS A 542 17.15 5.18 -12.99
C LYS A 542 17.57 5.40 -11.54
N ILE A 543 18.75 5.95 -11.29
CA ILE A 543 19.28 6.30 -9.97
C ILE A 543 19.35 7.81 -9.89
N ASP A 544 18.72 8.39 -8.89
CA ASP A 544 18.57 9.83 -8.64
C ASP A 544 19.08 10.27 -7.27
N SER A 545 19.54 9.29 -6.47
CA SER A 545 20.00 9.55 -5.10
C SER A 545 21.03 8.52 -4.65
N PHE A 546 21.88 8.91 -3.71
CA PHE A 546 22.78 8.02 -2.99
C PHE A 546 22.12 7.60 -1.68
N ASN A 547 21.72 6.32 -1.58
CA ASN A 547 21.01 5.74 -0.46
C ASN A 547 21.99 4.93 0.40
N LEU A 548 22.23 5.38 1.62
CA LEU A 548 23.24 4.79 2.50
C LEU A 548 22.73 3.59 3.28
N LEU A 549 21.45 3.57 3.71
CA LEU A 549 20.88 2.45 4.49
C LEU A 549 21.00 1.09 3.80
N PRO A 550 20.69 0.94 2.50
CA PRO A 550 20.89 -0.33 1.80
C PRO A 550 22.34 -0.80 1.80
N ILE A 551 23.30 0.13 1.68
CA ILE A 551 24.73 -0.18 1.70
C ILE A 551 25.15 -0.69 3.08
N LEU A 552 24.76 0.02 4.16
CA LEU A 552 24.99 -0.41 5.53
C LEU A 552 24.37 -1.78 5.82
N MET A 553 23.17 -2.02 5.28
CA MET A 553 22.51 -3.33 5.37
C MET A 553 23.33 -4.43 4.71
N GLY A 554 23.91 -4.18 3.52
CA GLY A 554 24.82 -5.11 2.85
C GLY A 554 26.04 -5.47 3.70
N VAL A 555 26.66 -4.47 4.32
CA VAL A 555 27.79 -4.67 5.26
C VAL A 555 27.38 -5.53 6.47
N VAL A 556 26.24 -5.23 7.09
CA VAL A 556 25.74 -5.98 8.24
C VAL A 556 25.35 -7.41 7.86
N PHE A 557 24.73 -7.63 6.69
CA PHE A 557 24.46 -8.97 6.16
C PHE A 557 25.77 -9.77 5.94
N TYR A 558 26.79 -9.14 5.38
CA TYR A 558 28.09 -9.80 5.19
C TYR A 558 28.70 -10.18 6.56
N LEU A 559 28.67 -9.30 7.55
CA LEU A 559 29.15 -9.57 8.92
C LEU A 559 28.35 -10.71 9.55
N GLN A 560 27.04 -10.72 9.41
CA GLN A 560 26.16 -11.78 9.92
C GLN A 560 26.53 -13.13 9.29
N GLN A 561 26.70 -13.20 7.97
CA GLN A 561 27.09 -14.43 7.28
C GLN A 561 28.47 -14.93 7.70
N LYS A 562 29.43 -14.02 7.90
CA LYS A 562 30.77 -14.36 8.38
C LYS A 562 30.76 -14.91 9.81
N LEU A 563 29.79 -14.46 10.62
CA LEU A 563 29.62 -14.94 11.99
C LEU A 563 28.78 -16.21 12.09
N MET A 564 28.08 -16.65 11.04
CA MET A 564 27.35 -17.91 11.05
C MET A 564 28.29 -19.11 11.16
N PRO A 565 27.92 -20.17 11.95
CA PRO A 565 28.70 -21.41 11.99
C PRO A 565 28.74 -22.02 10.59
N LYS A 566 29.92 -22.42 10.15
CA LYS A 566 30.03 -23.24 8.96
C LYS A 566 29.44 -24.62 9.28
N PRO A 567 28.48 -25.13 8.53
CA PRO A 567 28.00 -26.49 8.72
C PRO A 567 29.14 -27.47 8.52
N GLU A 568 29.30 -28.45 9.42
CA GLU A 568 30.32 -29.52 9.25
C GLU A 568 30.10 -30.31 7.94
N ALA A 569 28.84 -30.39 7.47
CA ALA A 569 28.52 -30.92 6.17
C ALA A 569 29.17 -30.17 5.00
N ALA A 570 29.51 -28.89 5.14
CA ALA A 570 30.25 -28.15 4.11
C ALA A 570 31.73 -28.52 4.06
N ALA A 571 32.30 -29.06 5.15
CA ALA A 571 33.65 -29.59 5.14
C ALA A 571 33.73 -30.96 4.45
N ALA A 572 32.64 -31.72 4.43
CA ALA A 572 32.56 -33.05 3.84
C ALA A 572 32.08 -33.06 2.36
N ASN A 573 31.31 -32.00 1.94
CA ASN A 573 30.74 -31.94 0.59
C ASN A 573 31.11 -30.64 -0.14
N PRO A 574 31.93 -30.66 -1.20
CA PRO A 574 32.36 -29.49 -1.95
C PRO A 574 31.19 -28.67 -2.53
N GLN A 575 30.10 -29.34 -2.95
CA GLN A 575 28.92 -28.64 -3.52
C GLN A 575 28.21 -27.80 -2.47
N VAL A 576 28.06 -28.30 -1.23
CA VAL A 576 27.46 -27.56 -0.12
C VAL A 576 28.34 -26.37 0.28
N ALA A 577 29.66 -26.57 0.26
CA ALA A 577 30.64 -25.51 0.52
C ALA A 577 30.56 -24.39 -0.54
N GLN A 578 30.45 -24.77 -1.82
CA GLN A 578 30.31 -23.81 -2.92
C GLN A 578 28.98 -23.05 -2.86
N GLN A 579 27.87 -23.72 -2.60
CA GLN A 579 26.56 -23.09 -2.43
C GLN A 579 26.57 -22.09 -1.25
N GLN A 580 27.16 -22.46 -0.12
CA GLN A 580 27.28 -21.57 1.01
C GLN A 580 28.17 -20.35 0.72
N LYS A 581 29.28 -20.54 0.00
CA LYS A 581 30.17 -19.45 -0.43
C LYS A 581 29.43 -18.48 -1.38
N MET A 582 28.68 -19.03 -2.33
CA MET A 582 27.85 -18.24 -3.24
C MET A 582 26.79 -17.43 -2.47
N MET A 583 26.10 -18.04 -1.51
CA MET A 583 25.08 -17.38 -0.70
C MET A 583 25.69 -16.28 0.20
N MET A 584 26.92 -16.49 0.69
CA MET A 584 27.66 -15.53 1.52
C MET A 584 28.02 -14.24 0.75
N ILE A 585 28.21 -14.30 -0.56
CA ILE A 585 28.53 -13.15 -1.41
C ILE A 585 27.25 -12.56 -2.03
N MET A 586 26.38 -13.42 -2.54
CA MET A 586 25.21 -13.00 -3.31
C MET A 586 24.16 -12.29 -2.45
N MET A 587 23.88 -12.79 -1.24
CA MET A 587 22.88 -12.17 -0.35
C MET A 587 23.23 -10.73 0.06
N PRO A 588 24.45 -10.43 0.57
CA PRO A 588 24.82 -9.06 0.90
C PRO A 588 24.87 -8.10 -0.30
N LEU A 589 25.01 -8.62 -1.50
CA LEU A 589 25.03 -7.80 -2.73
C LEU A 589 23.61 -7.60 -3.29
N LEU A 590 22.84 -8.67 -3.37
CA LEU A 590 21.52 -8.66 -4.02
C LEU A 590 20.47 -7.89 -3.21
N PHE A 591 20.44 -8.06 -1.89
CA PHE A 591 19.45 -7.40 -1.04
C PHE A 591 19.56 -5.86 -1.06
N PRO A 592 20.73 -5.25 -0.92
CA PRO A 592 20.88 -3.80 -1.10
C PRO A 592 20.41 -3.32 -2.47
N LEU A 593 20.69 -4.06 -3.54
CA LEU A 593 20.25 -3.69 -4.89
C LEU A 593 18.72 -3.70 -5.00
N ILE A 594 18.07 -4.77 -4.54
CA ILE A 594 16.61 -4.90 -4.59
C ILE A 594 15.93 -3.82 -3.73
N LEU A 595 16.52 -3.47 -2.60
CA LEU A 595 15.94 -2.53 -1.62
C LEU A 595 16.49 -1.11 -1.75
N TYR A 596 17.26 -0.82 -2.80
CA TYR A 596 17.91 0.49 -2.99
C TYR A 596 16.90 1.65 -2.99
N LYS A 597 15.78 1.50 -3.69
CA LYS A 597 14.67 2.47 -3.73
C LYS A 597 13.53 2.12 -2.75
N ALA A 598 13.77 1.27 -1.77
CA ALA A 598 12.76 0.95 -0.77
C ALA A 598 12.64 2.09 0.26
N PRO A 599 11.47 2.24 0.89
CA PRO A 599 11.28 3.19 1.98
C PRO A 599 12.33 3.05 3.07
N SER A 600 12.85 4.17 3.56
CA SER A 600 13.91 4.22 4.57
C SER A 600 13.48 3.55 5.89
N GLY A 601 12.21 3.67 6.29
CA GLY A 601 11.66 2.98 7.45
C GLY A 601 11.74 1.45 7.33
N LEU A 602 11.56 0.90 6.12
CA LEU A 602 11.72 -0.53 5.88
C LEU A 602 13.19 -0.94 5.94
N ASN A 603 14.08 -0.18 5.30
CA ASN A 603 15.52 -0.44 5.35
C ASN A 603 16.05 -0.34 6.77
N LEU A 604 15.60 0.65 7.55
CA LEU A 604 15.91 0.83 8.96
C LEU A 604 15.48 -0.37 9.79
N TYR A 605 14.25 -0.88 9.58
CA TYR A 605 13.76 -2.08 10.22
C TYR A 605 14.63 -3.31 9.91
N ILE A 606 14.96 -3.54 8.64
CA ILE A 606 15.77 -4.69 8.24
C ILE A 606 17.17 -4.58 8.84
N LEU A 607 17.77 -3.40 8.80
CA LEU A 607 19.07 -3.12 9.42
C LEU A 607 19.06 -3.39 10.92
N ALA A 608 18.10 -2.80 11.66
CA ALA A 608 17.94 -3.01 13.11
C ALA A 608 17.70 -4.48 13.45
N SER A 609 16.84 -5.17 12.68
CA SER A 609 16.56 -6.59 12.89
C SER A 609 17.79 -7.48 12.64
N THR A 610 18.60 -7.14 11.65
CA THR A 610 19.84 -7.87 11.35
C THR A 610 20.89 -7.64 12.42
N CYS A 611 21.08 -6.41 12.89
CA CYS A 611 21.97 -6.08 14.01
C CYS A 611 21.56 -6.81 15.30
N ALA A 612 20.27 -6.76 15.64
CA ALA A 612 19.73 -7.49 16.79
C ALA A 612 19.94 -9.01 16.66
N GLY A 613 19.77 -9.57 15.43
CA GLY A 613 20.06 -10.97 15.14
C GLY A 613 21.52 -11.35 15.32
N VAL A 614 22.45 -10.48 14.96
CA VAL A 614 23.90 -10.69 15.20
C VAL A 614 24.20 -10.77 16.72
N ILE A 615 23.63 -9.84 17.49
CA ILE A 615 23.78 -9.82 18.96
C ILE A 615 23.18 -11.09 19.56
N GLU A 616 21.96 -11.46 19.17
CA GLU A 616 21.29 -12.66 19.64
C GLU A 616 22.09 -13.93 19.33
N GLN A 617 22.60 -14.08 18.11
CA GLN A 617 23.43 -15.22 17.72
C GLN A 617 24.71 -15.30 18.55
N TYR A 618 25.34 -14.17 18.85
CA TYR A 618 26.52 -14.14 19.69
C TYR A 618 26.23 -14.65 21.11
N VAL A 619 25.15 -14.17 21.74
CA VAL A 619 24.72 -14.57 23.07
C VAL A 619 24.40 -16.07 23.11
N ILE A 620 23.66 -16.57 22.14
CA ILE A 620 23.29 -18.00 22.09
C ILE A 620 24.52 -18.88 21.87
N ARG A 621 25.45 -18.49 21.00
CA ARG A 621 26.69 -19.26 20.78
C ARG A 621 27.57 -19.32 22.03
N LYS A 622 27.73 -18.20 22.74
CA LYS A 622 28.45 -18.19 24.00
C LYS A 622 27.83 -19.21 24.94
N HIS A 623 26.52 -19.23 25.06
CA HIS A 623 25.82 -20.19 25.91
C HIS A 623 25.98 -21.65 25.46
N ILE A 624 25.92 -21.93 24.13
CA ILE A 624 26.14 -23.28 23.60
C ILE A 624 27.54 -23.74 23.89
N ARG A 625 28.57 -22.89 23.69
CA ARG A 625 29.97 -23.21 23.95
C ARG A 625 30.24 -23.46 25.45
N GLU A 626 29.73 -22.62 26.34
CA GLU A 626 29.83 -22.81 27.77
C GLU A 626 29.21 -24.14 28.22
N LYS A 627 28.07 -24.51 27.61
CA LYS A 627 27.41 -25.79 27.87
C LYS A 627 28.22 -26.98 27.36
N GLU A 628 28.80 -26.91 26.20
CA GLU A 628 29.67 -27.93 25.60
C GLU A 628 30.96 -28.11 26.42
N GLU A 629 31.59 -27.03 26.86
CA GLU A 629 32.75 -27.05 27.73
C GLU A 629 32.42 -27.68 29.11
N ALA A 630 31.24 -27.38 29.65
CA ALA A 630 30.77 -27.98 30.90
C ALA A 630 30.48 -29.49 30.77
N GLU A 631 29.88 -29.88 29.64
CA GLU A 631 29.67 -31.31 29.31
C GLU A 631 30.99 -32.04 29.11
N ALA A 632 31.96 -31.43 28.43
CA ALA A 632 33.30 -32.00 28.22
C ALA A 632 34.09 -32.15 29.53
N LYS A 633 33.92 -31.23 30.48
CA LYS A 633 34.53 -31.29 31.80
C LYS A 633 33.81 -32.23 32.79
N GLY A 634 32.77 -32.94 32.39
CA GLY A 634 31.99 -33.85 33.23
C GLY A 634 31.19 -33.17 34.34
N LEU A 635 31.00 -31.87 34.26
CA LEU A 635 30.33 -31.03 35.28
C LEU A 635 28.82 -30.89 35.08
N VAL A 636 28.18 -31.79 34.29
CA VAL A 636 26.72 -31.74 34.10
C VAL A 636 26.01 -32.27 35.32
N ALA A 637 25.52 -31.36 36.15
CA ALA A 637 24.55 -31.70 37.18
C ALA A 637 23.22 -32.06 36.48
N ALA A 638 22.76 -33.29 36.64
CA ALA A 638 21.42 -33.71 36.21
C ALA A 638 20.39 -32.97 37.07
N THR A 639 19.74 -31.96 36.54
CA THR A 639 18.56 -31.33 37.17
C THR A 639 17.40 -32.32 37.13
N SER A 640 17.10 -32.91 38.28
CA SER A 640 15.88 -33.68 38.53
C SER A 640 14.70 -32.71 38.56
N LYS A 641 13.59 -33.07 37.90
CA LYS A 641 12.32 -32.33 37.91
C LYS A 641 11.58 -32.36 39.25
N THR A 642 12.10 -33.13 40.22
CA THR A 642 11.61 -33.25 41.57
C THR A 642 12.76 -33.02 42.51
N GLY A 643 12.65 -32.04 43.44
CA GLY A 643 13.66 -31.53 44.37
C GLY A 643 14.44 -32.52 45.21
N GLY A 644 14.97 -33.60 44.64
CA GLY A 644 15.80 -34.63 45.26
C GLY A 644 17.28 -34.45 44.93
N LYS A 645 18.15 -34.89 45.86
CA LYS A 645 19.61 -34.81 45.82
C LYS A 645 20.19 -35.14 44.43
N VAL A 646 21.05 -34.28 43.94
CA VAL A 646 21.80 -34.40 42.69
C VAL A 646 22.69 -35.65 42.72
N LYS A 647 22.34 -36.68 41.92
CA LYS A 647 23.23 -37.83 41.65
C LYS A 647 24.12 -37.48 40.45
N LYS A 648 25.46 -37.44 40.66
CA LYS A 648 26.45 -37.33 39.57
C LYS A 648 26.31 -38.56 38.66
N LYS A 649 25.75 -38.42 37.48
CA LYS A 649 25.77 -39.44 36.43
C LYS A 649 27.03 -39.23 35.58
N LYS A 650 27.88 -40.25 35.45
CA LYS A 650 28.99 -40.25 34.48
C LYS A 650 28.43 -40.00 33.08
N PRO A 651 29.04 -39.11 32.29
CA PRO A 651 28.58 -38.87 30.93
C PRO A 651 28.64 -40.16 30.14
N LYS A 652 27.54 -40.55 29.46
CA LYS A 652 27.58 -41.61 28.46
C LYS A 652 28.48 -41.15 27.34
N PRO A 653 29.47 -41.97 26.90
CA PRO A 653 30.31 -41.60 25.77
C PRO A 653 29.45 -41.33 24.56
N PHE A 654 29.73 -40.24 23.88
CA PHE A 654 28.92 -39.70 22.77
C PHE A 654 28.88 -40.64 21.56
N TYR A 655 29.79 -41.66 21.55
CA TYR A 655 29.95 -42.65 20.47
C TYR A 655 30.22 -44.04 21.04
N ARG A 656 29.30 -44.98 20.94
CA ARG A 656 29.58 -46.39 20.78
C ARG A 656 29.15 -46.73 19.37
N LEU A 657 30.12 -46.99 18.50
CA LEU A 657 29.93 -47.71 17.24
C LEU A 657 29.54 -49.15 17.59
N PRO A 658 28.55 -49.76 16.87
CA PRO A 658 28.37 -51.19 16.86
C PRO A 658 29.53 -51.87 16.15
#